data_0360620dc14c1ef758b354be65308caa
#
_entry.id   0360620dc14c1ef758b354be65308caa
#
_cell.length_a   1.000
_cell.length_b   1.000
_cell.length_c   1.000
_cell.angle_alpha   90.00
_cell.angle_beta   90.00
_cell.angle_gamma   90.00
#
_symmetry.space_group_name_H-M   'P 1'
#
loop_
_entity.id
_entity.type
_entity.pdbx_description
1 polymer ?
#
loop_
_entity_poly.entity_id
_entity_poly.type
_entity_poly.pdbx_seq_one_letter_code
_entity_poly.pdbx_strand_id
1 'polypeptide(L)'
;MTVEEHHIGAILARLSIEDKANIVTGHGIWTTRSIEEANIPAMTVTDGPNGARGGGLMGTGTPTACIPAGSVLGATWNPQLLXELGELLGEEXIAKGANVLLAPTINLHRNPLGGRNFECYSEDPYLTGTLASSYIQGVQSKNVAVTAKHFVANDSEYERNSIDSQIDERTLREVYLLPFEHAVKEGKAWGIMSSYNRVNGTFASENKWLLKTVLREQWGFDGFVVSDWFAVRSTGASIAAGLSLEMPGQGQWYGPERIQEAIKNGECGEKDXDAIATDMLTLMQRTGAFDGAGGGKEKQLDSPEHRELIRHAATEGTVLIKNDGVLPLEPKKLRSLAVIGPNARSAKIMGGGSAGVRPYRXKSPLAALXERLDLDLSYAQGSDIDRTTPSIETPILKXALDVEFFNSYDQSGPVAATKTYPTTDFKFFGVPXXGVDPATYSFTAKGTLCPEFTGSHEIRLVQSGKTXVLVDGQIIIDATEGDYGKGDDFFGMGSAEITGELNLIAGAEAXLEIQFSSEGGILMLGTRIGLKPVMERDLIXEAEEIAAHADVALVVVGTNDDWETEGRDRDSFTLPGDQVELIERISLVNSKTVVVVNTGGPHDMSWLDAPNAVLNIGFAGQELGDALVDILIGDKDPSGRMPTTIPARYEHSPAYLNYPGENSVVRYGEGLYIGYRWFHARHIEPAVPFGHGLSYASFEWGQPKISGXESTDISTPVTVEIDITNTSARKGTEVVQLYIEPPXSIIHRPLQELKGYAKIEIPAGXTRTAKIELGYRSFAYYDPGDQFYNTLADNSPVPRERGERHIEPGWYVSPGTYKVVIAHSASNSHTVVDYTLTGEETRQNP
;
A
#
# COMPACT_ATOMS: atom_id res chain seq x y z
N MET A 1 -30.84 -0.10 23.37
CA MET A 1 -30.99 -0.37 21.94
C MET A 1 -31.40 0.91 21.23
N THR A 2 -30.63 1.35 20.26
CA THR A 2 -30.91 2.59 19.54
C THR A 2 -32.07 2.42 18.57
N VAL A 3 -32.57 3.54 18.04
CA VAL A 3 -33.60 3.49 17.00
C VAL A 3 -33.10 2.72 15.79
N GLU A 4 -31.81 2.93 15.42
CA GLU A 4 -31.21 2.23 14.31
C GLU A 4 -31.11 0.71 14.55
N GLU A 5 -30.74 0.32 15.76
CA GLU A 5 -30.66 -1.10 16.10
C GLU A 5 -32.05 -1.76 16.04
N HIS A 6 -33.08 -1.05 16.50
CA HIS A 6 -34.46 -1.54 16.38
C HIS A 6 -34.85 -1.71 14.91
N HIS A 7 -34.49 -0.75 14.08
CA HIS A 7 -34.83 -0.81 12.67
C HIS A 7 -34.17 -2.03 12.01
N ILE A 8 -32.87 -2.23 12.27
CA ILE A 8 -32.13 -3.36 11.70
C ILE A 8 -32.70 -4.68 12.18
N GLY A 9 -33.01 -4.76 13.47
CA GLY A 9 -33.60 -5.97 14.02
C GLY A 9 -34.93 -6.31 13.38
N ALA A 10 -35.76 -5.30 13.11
CA ALA A 10 -37.05 -5.48 12.44
C ALA A 10 -36.85 -6.01 11.01
N ILE A 11 -35.86 -5.49 10.29
CA ILE A 11 -35.58 -5.98 8.95
C ILE A 11 -35.12 -7.44 9.02
N LEU A 12 -34.19 -7.72 9.91
CA LEU A 12 -33.65 -9.08 10.04
C LEU A 12 -34.72 -10.09 10.32
N ALA A 13 -35.68 -9.72 11.19
CA ALA A 13 -36.75 -10.63 11.58
C ALA A 13 -37.65 -11.04 10.41
N ARG A 14 -37.65 -10.22 9.33
CA ARG A 14 -38.49 -10.53 8.17
C ARG A 14 -37.77 -11.33 7.11
N LEU A 15 -36.46 -11.56 7.27
CA LEU A 15 -35.67 -12.21 6.23
C LEU A 15 -35.68 -13.74 6.41
N SER A 16 -35.86 -14.45 5.30
CA SER A 16 -35.67 -15.90 5.28
C SER A 16 -34.18 -16.24 5.33
N ILE A 17 -33.89 -17.52 5.56
CA ILE A 17 -32.49 -17.97 5.50
C ILE A 17 -31.92 -17.74 4.11
N GLU A 18 -32.72 -17.92 3.06
CA GLU A 18 -32.25 -17.64 1.71
C GLU A 18 -31.91 -16.17 1.55
N ASP A 19 -32.74 -15.26 2.06
CA ASP A 19 -32.44 -13.84 2.01
C ASP A 19 -31.16 -13.53 2.78
N LYS A 20 -31.01 -14.09 3.96
CA LYS A 20 -29.79 -13.87 4.75
C LYS A 20 -28.56 -14.34 4.02
N ALA A 21 -28.66 -15.52 3.38
CA ALA A 21 -27.54 -16.04 2.58
C ALA A 21 -27.19 -15.08 1.46
N ASN A 22 -28.21 -14.50 0.83
CA ASN A 22 -27.97 -13.63 -0.33
C ASN A 22 -27.31 -12.31 0.05
N ILE A 23 -27.44 -11.84 1.30
CA ILE A 23 -26.82 -10.59 1.67
C ILE A 23 -25.41 -10.75 2.24
N VAL A 24 -24.96 -11.97 2.52
CA VAL A 24 -23.62 -12.21 3.06
C VAL A 24 -22.66 -12.76 2.01
N THR A 25 -23.06 -12.73 0.75
CA THR A 25 -22.19 -13.16 -0.35
C THR A 25 -22.32 -12.17 -1.50
N GLY A 26 -21.25 -12.02 -2.26
CA GLY A 26 -21.25 -11.10 -3.40
C GLY A 26 -22.17 -11.57 -4.51
N HIS A 27 -22.61 -10.63 -5.34
CA HIS A 27 -23.41 -10.93 -6.52
C HIS A 27 -22.61 -10.71 -7.80
N GLY A 28 -21.71 -9.74 -7.79
CA GLY A 28 -20.75 -9.53 -8.84
C GLY A 28 -19.37 -9.41 -8.22
N ILE A 29 -18.38 -9.08 -9.04
CA ILE A 29 -17.01 -8.95 -8.56
C ILE A 29 -16.92 -7.82 -7.52
N TRP A 30 -17.72 -6.76 -7.71
CA TRP A 30 -17.64 -5.57 -6.85
C TRP A 30 -18.97 -5.22 -6.20
N THR A 31 -19.98 -6.09 -6.28
CA THR A 31 -21.32 -5.71 -5.80
C THR A 31 -21.94 -6.81 -4.96
N THR A 32 -22.85 -6.39 -4.07
CA THR A 32 -23.75 -7.31 -3.40
C THR A 32 -25.10 -7.30 -4.11
N ARG A 33 -25.99 -8.19 -3.67
CA ARG A 33 -27.30 -8.37 -4.29
C ARG A 33 -28.35 -7.51 -3.61
N SER A 34 -29.21 -6.89 -4.41
CA SER A 34 -30.42 -6.28 -3.86
C SER A 34 -31.52 -7.34 -3.70
N ILE A 35 -32.38 -7.12 -2.72
CA ILE A 35 -33.56 -7.95 -2.50
C ILE A 35 -34.74 -6.97 -2.41
N GLU A 36 -35.38 -6.74 -3.55
CA GLU A 36 -36.37 -5.66 -3.64
C GLU A 36 -37.57 -5.93 -2.75
N GLU A 37 -38.00 -7.19 -2.65
CA GLU A 37 -39.16 -7.54 -1.81
C GLU A 37 -38.92 -7.20 -0.35
N ALA A 38 -37.65 -7.20 0.10
CA ALA A 38 -37.32 -6.90 1.49
C ALA A 38 -36.74 -5.51 1.66
N ASN A 39 -36.72 -4.69 0.59
CA ASN A 39 -36.14 -3.35 0.61
C ASN A 39 -34.66 -3.36 0.98
N ILE A 40 -33.93 -4.37 0.51
CA ILE A 40 -32.50 -4.49 0.75
C ILE A 40 -31.77 -3.95 -0.47
N PRO A 41 -30.95 -2.91 -0.34
CA PRO A 41 -30.22 -2.37 -1.48
C PRO A 41 -28.99 -3.18 -1.80
N ALA A 42 -28.55 -3.15 -3.06
CA ALA A 42 -27.23 -3.59 -3.44
C ALA A 42 -26.21 -2.56 -3.00
N MET A 43 -24.98 -3.04 -2.73
CA MET A 43 -23.87 -2.15 -2.44
C MET A 43 -22.72 -2.40 -3.37
N THR A 44 -21.90 -1.39 -3.59
CA THR A 44 -20.73 -1.46 -4.44
C THR A 44 -19.47 -1.22 -3.63
N VAL A 45 -18.47 -2.10 -3.81
CA VAL A 45 -17.17 -1.91 -3.21
C VAL A 45 -16.17 -1.56 -4.31
N THR A 46 -15.12 -0.85 -3.96
CA THR A 46 -14.08 -0.51 -4.91
C THR A 46 -12.70 -0.51 -4.26
N ASP A 47 -11.71 -1.01 -4.98
CA ASP A 47 -10.33 -0.73 -4.60
C ASP A 47 -10.09 0.75 -4.84
N GLY A 48 -9.15 1.45 -4.16
CA GLY A 48 -8.38 0.93 -3.09
C GLY A 48 -7.42 1.96 -2.56
N PRO A 49 -6.25 1.49 -2.10
CA PRO A 49 -5.35 2.31 -1.31
C PRO A 49 -4.79 3.55 -2.01
N ASN A 50 -4.59 3.50 -3.32
CA ASN A 50 -4.05 4.64 -4.07
C ASN A 50 -5.12 5.50 -4.70
N GLY A 51 -6.39 5.12 -4.57
CA GLY A 51 -7.48 5.86 -5.18
C GLY A 51 -8.71 4.99 -5.33
N ALA A 52 -9.87 5.63 -5.45
CA ALA A 52 -11.13 4.92 -5.64
C ALA A 52 -11.27 4.55 -7.12
N ARG A 53 -10.86 3.33 -7.46
CA ARG A 53 -10.71 2.94 -8.86
C ARG A 53 -12.02 2.88 -9.63
N GLY A 54 -13.10 2.47 -8.99
CA GLY A 54 -14.35 2.20 -9.70
C GLY A 54 -14.36 0.78 -10.25
N GLY A 55 -15.14 0.57 -11.28
CA GLY A 55 -15.43 -0.78 -11.77
C GLY A 55 -14.37 -1.44 -12.61
N GLY A 56 -13.31 -0.74 -12.97
CA GLY A 56 -12.25 -1.33 -13.76
C GLY A 56 -11.30 -2.17 -12.91
N LEU A 57 -10.19 -2.56 -13.52
CA LEU A 57 -9.20 -3.39 -12.83
C LEU A 57 -7.81 -2.90 -13.21
N MET A 58 -6.96 -2.65 -12.20
CA MET A 58 -5.52 -2.46 -12.38
C MET A 58 -5.19 -1.40 -13.43
N GLY A 59 -5.80 -0.23 -13.31
CA GLY A 59 -5.49 0.88 -14.21
C GLY A 59 -6.40 1.01 -15.42
N THR A 60 -7.41 0.16 -15.53
CA THR A 60 -8.32 0.21 -16.67
C THR A 60 -9.67 0.86 -16.36
N GLY A 61 -9.86 1.38 -15.16
CA GLY A 61 -11.14 1.96 -14.76
C GLY A 61 -11.35 3.37 -15.28
N THR A 62 -12.36 4.03 -14.73
CA THR A 62 -12.61 5.44 -14.98
C THR A 62 -11.48 6.26 -14.35
N PRO A 63 -11.02 7.32 -15.00
CA PRO A 63 -10.01 8.16 -14.34
C PRO A 63 -10.43 8.63 -12.96
N THR A 64 -9.50 8.64 -12.06
CA THR A 64 -9.75 8.94 -10.66
C THR A 64 -8.52 9.60 -10.04
N ALA A 65 -8.69 10.19 -8.87
CA ALA A 65 -7.57 10.79 -8.16
C ALA A 65 -6.64 9.68 -7.66
N CYS A 66 -5.36 9.81 -8.01
CA CYS A 66 -4.32 8.88 -7.55
C CYS A 66 -3.47 9.59 -6.51
N ILE A 67 -3.65 9.21 -5.24
CA ILE A 67 -2.87 9.79 -4.15
C ILE A 67 -1.53 9.07 -4.04
N PRO A 68 -0.58 9.63 -3.28
CA PRO A 68 0.66 8.90 -3.08
C PRO A 68 0.44 7.52 -2.48
N ALA A 69 1.30 6.59 -2.84
CA ALA A 69 1.20 5.22 -2.36
C ALA A 69 1.49 5.14 -0.86
N GLY A 70 1.16 3.99 -0.27
CA GLY A 70 1.24 3.81 1.17
C GLY A 70 2.58 4.18 1.78
N SER A 71 3.69 3.75 1.16
CA SER A 71 5.00 4.03 1.73
C SER A 71 5.37 5.51 1.66
N VAL A 72 4.79 6.26 0.73
CA VAL A 72 4.95 7.72 0.73
C VAL A 72 4.09 8.34 1.83
N LEU A 73 2.85 7.85 1.98
CA LEU A 73 1.98 8.33 3.06
C LEU A 73 2.62 8.07 4.42
N GLY A 74 3.26 6.91 4.58
CA GLY A 74 3.97 6.60 5.81
C GLY A 74 5.11 7.56 6.08
N ALA A 75 5.73 8.07 5.03
CA ALA A 75 6.85 9.03 5.18
C ALA A 75 6.38 10.43 5.55
N THR A 76 5.07 10.71 5.47
CA THR A 76 4.59 12.05 5.82
C THR A 76 4.59 12.32 7.32
N TRP A 77 4.43 11.31 8.15
CA TRP A 77 4.32 11.45 9.62
C TRP A 77 3.32 12.53 10.01
N ASN A 78 2.22 12.63 9.27
CA ASN A 78 1.27 13.73 9.43
C ASN A 78 -0.17 13.20 9.44
N PRO A 79 -0.70 12.87 10.61
CA PRO A 79 -2.08 12.35 10.68
C PRO A 79 -3.14 13.30 10.13
N GLN A 80 -2.96 14.61 10.34
CA GLN A 80 -3.95 15.57 9.82
C GLN A 80 -4.03 15.52 8.29
N LEU A 81 -2.88 15.39 7.65
CA LEU A 81 -2.85 15.24 6.20
C LEU A 81 -3.57 13.98 5.77
N LEU A 82 -3.37 12.91 6.48
CA LEU A 82 -4.08 11.65 6.19
C LEU A 82 -5.60 11.80 6.37
N UNK A 83 -6.06 12.52 7.19
CA UNK A 83 -7.41 12.84 7.37
C UNK A 83 -8.01 13.46 6.20
N GLU A 84 -7.13 14.48 5.71
CA GLU A 84 -7.62 15.22 4.53
C GLU A 84 -7.63 14.35 3.28
N LEU A 85 -6.62 13.53 3.13
CA LEU A 85 -6.61 12.59 1.99
C LEU A 85 -7.74 11.59 2.09
N GLY A 86 -8.08 11.17 3.32
CA GLY A 86 -9.24 10.30 3.50
C GLY A 86 -10.53 10.96 3.04
N GLU A 87 -10.70 12.25 3.35
CA GLU A 87 -11.88 12.99 2.88
C GLU A 87 -11.93 13.03 1.36
N LEU A 88 -10.77 13.26 0.73
CA LEU A 88 -10.69 13.23 -0.73
C LEU A 88 -11.14 11.87 -1.26
N LEU A 89 -10.62 10.80 -0.68
CA LEU A 89 -10.98 9.45 -1.13
C LEU A 89 -12.46 9.16 -0.92
N GLY A 90 -13.03 9.66 0.18
CA GLY A 90 -14.46 9.49 0.40
C GLY A 90 -15.28 10.18 -0.68
N GLU A 91 -14.89 11.37 -1.09
CA GLU A 91 -15.58 12.06 -2.19
C GLU A 91 -15.42 11.30 -3.49
N GLU A 92 -14.28 10.77 -3.75
CA GLU A 92 -14.07 9.96 -4.93
C GLU A 92 -14.84 8.63 -4.88
N UNK A 93 -14.93 8.02 -3.81
CA UNK A 93 -15.63 6.91 -3.62
C UNK A 93 -17.01 7.10 -3.96
N ILE A 94 -17.61 8.28 -3.56
CA ILE A 94 -18.98 8.61 -3.91
C ILE A 94 -19.13 8.85 -5.40
N ALA A 95 -18.19 9.57 -6.00
CA ALA A 95 -18.24 9.86 -7.43
C ALA A 95 -18.22 8.58 -8.27
N LYS A 96 -17.58 7.53 -7.78
CA LYS A 96 -17.53 6.26 -8.50
C LYS A 96 -18.73 5.37 -8.20
N GLY A 97 -19.68 5.86 -7.42
CA GLY A 97 -20.89 5.10 -7.12
C GLY A 97 -20.68 4.01 -6.10
N ALA A 98 -19.61 4.08 -5.34
CA ALA A 98 -19.27 3.01 -4.40
C ALA A 98 -19.67 3.38 -2.97
N ASN A 99 -19.91 2.35 -2.16
CA ASN A 99 -20.26 2.50 -0.75
C ASN A 99 -19.09 2.16 0.16
N VAL A 100 -18.13 1.36 -0.33
CA VAL A 100 -17.05 0.82 0.48
C VAL A 100 -15.75 0.94 -0.28
N LEU A 101 -14.75 1.50 0.37
CA LEU A 101 -13.37 1.57 -0.14
C LEU A 101 -12.56 0.43 0.45
N LEU A 102 -11.90 -0.34 -0.41
CA LEU A 102 -11.07 -1.47 0.03
C LEU A 102 -9.67 -0.97 0.38
N ALA A 103 -9.57 -0.29 1.49
CA ALA A 103 -8.37 0.39 1.98
C ALA A 103 -8.63 0.83 3.42
N PRO A 104 -7.61 1.18 4.20
CA PRO A 104 -6.18 1.23 3.88
C PRO A 104 -5.51 -0.13 4.02
N THR A 105 -4.34 -0.27 3.39
CA THR A 105 -3.53 -1.47 3.53
C THR A 105 -2.52 -1.24 4.63
N ILE A 106 -2.64 -1.98 5.73
CA ILE A 106 -1.86 -1.70 6.93
C ILE A 106 -1.11 -2.93 7.46
N ASN A 107 -0.73 -3.83 6.58
CA ASN A 107 0.32 -4.78 6.86
C ASN A 107 1.65 -4.03 6.99
N LEU A 108 2.69 -4.69 7.44
CA LEU A 108 3.94 -4.00 7.76
C LEU A 108 5.05 -4.34 6.76
N HIS A 109 6.06 -3.47 6.70
CA HIS A 109 7.25 -3.72 5.90
C HIS A 109 8.14 -4.70 6.66
N ARG A 110 7.78 -5.98 6.62
CA ARG A 110 8.52 -6.99 7.36
C ARG A 110 9.85 -7.32 6.71
N ASN A 111 9.89 -7.30 5.39
CA ASN A 111 11.08 -7.65 4.63
C ASN A 111 11.20 -6.75 3.41
N PRO A 112 12.42 -6.30 3.06
CA PRO A 112 12.56 -5.38 1.92
C PRO A 112 12.01 -5.90 0.60
N LEU A 113 11.93 -7.21 0.42
CA LEU A 113 11.48 -7.79 -0.85
C LEU A 113 9.97 -7.92 -0.96
N GLY A 114 9.20 -7.54 0.05
CA GLY A 114 7.75 -7.67 -0.01
C GLY A 114 7.15 -6.94 -1.20
N GLY A 115 6.36 -7.66 -2.00
CA GLY A 115 5.84 -7.10 -3.26
C GLY A 115 4.87 -5.96 -3.05
N ARG A 116 4.13 -5.96 -1.93
CA ARG A 116 3.17 -4.90 -1.63
C ARG A 116 3.70 -3.90 -0.60
N ASN A 117 5.01 -3.86 -0.37
CA ASN A 117 5.55 -2.84 0.54
C ASN A 117 5.17 -1.43 0.11
N PHE A 118 5.09 -1.17 -1.20
CA PHE A 118 4.71 0.16 -1.68
C PHE A 118 3.34 0.58 -1.17
N GLU A 119 2.46 -0.39 -0.94
CA GLU A 119 1.07 -0.17 -0.56
C GLU A 119 0.91 0.06 0.94
N CYS A 120 1.88 -0.38 1.72
CA CYS A 120 1.85 -0.37 3.17
C CYS A 120 2.65 0.83 3.70
N TYR A 121 2.30 1.30 4.89
CA TYR A 121 2.82 2.58 5.38
C TYR A 121 4.25 2.47 5.92
N SER A 122 4.55 1.44 6.72
CA SER A 122 5.76 1.50 7.53
C SER A 122 6.12 0.12 8.07
N GLU A 123 7.33 0.03 8.59
CA GLU A 123 7.72 -1.11 9.41
C GLU A 123 7.23 -0.97 10.84
N ASP A 124 6.85 0.23 11.24
CA ASP A 124 6.49 0.48 12.64
C ASP A 124 4.98 0.42 12.82
N PRO A 125 4.51 -0.42 13.75
CA PRO A 125 3.05 -0.55 13.93
C PRO A 125 2.37 0.68 14.52
N TYR A 126 3.07 1.46 15.36
CA TYR A 126 2.48 2.67 15.93
C TYR A 126 2.27 3.74 14.85
N LEU A 127 3.31 4.00 14.05
CA LEU A 127 3.20 4.96 12.95
C LEU A 127 2.11 4.52 11.98
N THR A 128 2.10 3.24 11.60
CA THR A 128 1.09 2.72 10.70
C THR A 128 -0.31 2.91 11.27
N GLY A 129 -0.49 2.55 12.54
CA GLY A 129 -1.82 2.60 13.15
C GLY A 129 -2.36 4.01 13.32
N THR A 130 -1.51 4.95 13.73
CA THR A 130 -1.98 6.33 13.94
C THR A 130 -2.30 7.02 12.61
N LEU A 131 -1.48 6.79 11.59
CA LEU A 131 -1.79 7.35 10.27
C LEU A 131 -3.05 6.73 9.69
N ALA A 132 -3.18 5.40 9.80
CA ALA A 132 -4.36 4.71 9.29
C ALA A 132 -5.63 5.18 9.97
N SER A 133 -5.59 5.42 11.28
CA SER A 133 -6.77 5.87 12.00
C SER A 133 -7.29 7.19 11.46
N SER A 134 -6.39 8.12 11.17
CA SER A 134 -6.79 9.41 10.62
C SER A 134 -7.36 9.27 9.20
N TYR A 135 -6.72 8.46 8.37
CA TYR A 135 -7.20 8.14 7.04
C TYR A 135 -8.64 7.59 7.10
N ILE A 136 -8.86 6.63 8.00
CA ILE A 136 -10.17 6.00 8.16
C ILE A 136 -11.21 7.03 8.58
N GLN A 137 -10.87 7.88 9.55
CA GLN A 137 -11.79 8.92 9.99
C GLN A 137 -12.17 9.84 8.84
N GLY A 138 -11.20 10.20 8.01
CA GLY A 138 -11.46 11.05 6.85
C GLY A 138 -12.40 10.41 5.85
N VAL A 139 -12.13 9.17 5.47
CA VAL A 139 -12.98 8.47 4.51
C VAL A 139 -14.40 8.37 5.04
N GLN A 140 -14.54 7.90 6.28
CA GLN A 140 -15.86 7.61 6.83
C GLN A 140 -16.64 8.86 7.19
N SER A 141 -15.96 10.02 7.28
CA SER A 141 -16.68 11.28 7.47
C SER A 141 -17.58 11.62 6.28
N LYS A 142 -17.37 10.96 5.14
CA LYS A 142 -18.18 11.14 3.94
C LYS A 142 -19.27 10.08 3.81
N ASN A 143 -19.48 9.28 4.86
CA ASN A 143 -20.52 8.25 4.91
C ASN A 143 -20.27 7.11 3.91
N VAL A 144 -19.01 6.84 3.64
CA VAL A 144 -18.61 5.63 2.94
C VAL A 144 -17.69 4.84 3.87
N ALA A 145 -17.68 3.54 3.72
CA ALA A 145 -16.94 2.66 4.63
C ALA A 145 -15.53 2.39 4.14
N VAL A 146 -14.64 2.05 5.06
CA VAL A 146 -13.34 1.49 4.74
C VAL A 146 -13.36 -0.02 4.99
N THR A 147 -12.34 -0.72 4.51
CA THR A 147 -11.97 -2.05 4.98
C THR A 147 -10.48 -2.06 5.20
N ALA A 148 -10.08 -1.96 6.46
CA ALA A 148 -8.65 -2.04 6.77
C ALA A 148 -8.18 -3.48 6.47
N LYS A 149 -7.01 -3.60 5.83
CA LYS A 149 -6.59 -4.90 5.28
C LYS A 149 -5.10 -5.07 5.38
N HIS A 150 -4.61 -6.26 5.33
CA HIS A 150 -5.29 -7.56 5.25
C HIS A 150 -5.10 -8.25 6.59
N PHE A 151 -6.15 -8.58 7.27
CA PHE A 151 -6.15 -9.03 8.67
C PHE A 151 -5.97 -10.53 8.70
N VAL A 152 -4.79 -11.10 9.04
CA VAL A 152 -3.56 -10.44 9.49
C VAL A 152 -2.35 -11.22 8.94
N ALA A 153 -1.18 -10.58 8.99
CA ALA A 153 0.09 -11.27 8.68
C ALA A 153 0.20 -11.75 7.24
N ASN A 154 -0.30 -10.92 6.32
CA ASN A 154 -0.05 -11.08 4.89
C ASN A 154 1.02 -10.06 4.51
N ASP A 155 2.25 -10.32 4.99
CA ASP A 155 3.37 -9.38 4.82
C ASP A 155 4.28 -9.78 3.69
N SER A 156 3.91 -10.78 2.90
CA SER A 156 4.60 -11.19 1.69
C SER A 156 3.59 -11.81 0.75
N GLU A 157 3.99 -11.93 -0.53
CA GLU A 157 3.10 -12.47 -1.55
C GLU A 157 3.36 -13.94 -1.84
N TYR A 158 4.48 -14.46 -1.36
CA TYR A 158 4.89 -15.83 -1.62
C TYR A 158 3.85 -16.81 -1.09
N GLU A 159 3.25 -17.58 -2.00
CA GLU A 159 2.26 -18.61 -1.66
C GLU A 159 1.15 -18.10 -0.73
N ARG A 160 0.74 -16.85 -0.94
CA ARG A 160 -0.15 -16.16 0.01
C ARG A 160 -1.50 -16.85 0.17
N ASN A 161 -1.94 -17.63 -0.83
CA ASN A 161 -3.24 -18.30 -0.75
C ASN A 161 -3.22 -19.50 0.16
N SER A 162 -2.07 -19.99 0.57
CA SER A 162 -1.99 -21.24 1.31
C SER A 162 -1.03 -21.21 2.50
N ILE A 163 -0.10 -20.26 2.52
CA ILE A 163 0.97 -20.29 3.51
C ILE A 163 0.43 -20.09 4.93
N ASP A 164 1.08 -20.73 5.89
CA ASP A 164 0.74 -20.59 7.30
C ASP A 164 1.72 -19.64 7.96
N SER A 165 1.23 -18.46 8.36
CA SER A 165 2.02 -17.49 9.11
C SER A 165 2.00 -17.90 10.58
N GLN A 166 3.13 -18.40 11.06
CA GLN A 166 3.25 -18.83 12.46
C GLN A 166 3.89 -17.74 13.27
N ILE A 167 3.12 -17.17 14.19
CA ILE A 167 3.50 -15.98 14.94
C ILE A 167 3.05 -16.16 16.39
N ASP A 168 3.96 -15.96 17.34
CA ASP A 168 3.56 -16.02 18.74
C ASP A 168 2.60 -14.88 19.10
N GLU A 169 1.78 -15.09 20.10
CA GLU A 169 0.71 -14.15 20.41
C GLU A 169 1.25 -12.79 20.81
N ARG A 170 2.36 -12.73 21.54
CA ARG A 170 2.91 -11.43 21.95
C ARG A 170 3.31 -10.61 20.73
N THR A 171 3.97 -11.25 19.76
CA THR A 171 4.35 -10.56 18.52
C THR A 171 3.12 -10.08 17.76
N LEU A 172 2.08 -10.93 17.68
CA LEU A 172 0.83 -10.50 17.05
C LEU A 172 0.29 -9.24 17.73
N ARG A 173 0.22 -9.25 19.07
CA ARG A 173 -0.39 -8.13 19.79
C ARG A 173 0.40 -6.84 19.69
N GLU A 174 1.72 -6.94 19.83
CA GLU A 174 2.55 -5.73 19.87
C GLU A 174 2.94 -5.23 18.49
N VAL A 175 2.86 -6.07 17.44
CA VAL A 175 3.37 -5.70 16.13
C VAL A 175 2.28 -5.82 15.06
N TYR A 176 1.90 -7.03 14.70
CA TYR A 176 1.10 -7.20 13.46
C TYR A 176 -0.38 -6.89 13.63
N LEU A 177 -0.93 -7.11 14.81
CA LEU A 177 -2.31 -6.72 15.10
C LEU A 177 -2.44 -5.26 15.50
N LEU A 178 -1.36 -4.61 15.94
CA LEU A 178 -1.47 -3.28 16.52
C LEU A 178 -2.04 -2.24 15.55
N PRO A 179 -1.63 -2.19 14.26
CA PRO A 179 -2.27 -1.22 13.36
C PRO A 179 -3.77 -1.43 13.25
N PHE A 180 -4.21 -2.68 13.26
CA PHE A 180 -5.64 -2.98 13.19
C PHE A 180 -6.36 -2.59 14.47
N GLU A 181 -5.71 -2.76 15.62
CA GLU A 181 -6.30 -2.30 16.88
C GLU A 181 -6.52 -0.79 16.84
N HIS A 182 -5.54 -0.03 16.36
CA HIS A 182 -5.71 1.40 16.15
C HIS A 182 -6.87 1.69 15.18
N ALA A 183 -6.93 0.96 14.07
CA ALA A 183 -7.97 1.19 13.07
C ALA A 183 -9.36 0.98 13.66
N VAL A 184 -9.52 -0.02 14.52
CA VAL A 184 -10.81 -0.32 15.14
C VAL A 184 -11.13 0.66 16.27
N LYS A 185 -10.19 0.86 17.20
CA LYS A 185 -10.49 1.61 18.41
C LYS A 185 -10.46 3.12 18.20
N GLU A 186 -9.49 3.62 17.45
CA GLU A 186 -9.36 5.06 17.20
C GLU A 186 -9.98 5.45 15.88
N GLY A 187 -9.73 4.67 14.84
CA GLY A 187 -10.29 4.94 13.52
C GLY A 187 -11.76 4.67 13.41
N LYS A 188 -12.29 3.77 14.27
CA LYS A 188 -13.69 3.36 14.22
C LYS A 188 -14.05 2.76 12.86
N ALA A 189 -13.16 1.95 12.31
CA ALA A 189 -13.35 1.33 11.00
C ALA A 189 -14.65 0.55 10.96
N TRP A 190 -15.40 0.73 9.88
CA TRP A 190 -16.66 -0.01 9.67
C TRP A 190 -16.42 -1.37 9.02
N GLY A 191 -15.26 -1.59 8.46
CA GLY A 191 -14.94 -2.85 7.81
C GLY A 191 -13.50 -3.28 8.01
N ILE A 192 -13.31 -4.59 7.94
CA ILE A 192 -12.02 -5.26 8.01
C ILE A 192 -12.02 -6.30 6.88
N MET A 193 -10.88 -6.44 6.19
CA MET A 193 -10.75 -7.51 5.19
C MET A 193 -9.82 -8.60 5.73
N SER A 194 -10.31 -9.84 5.78
CA SER A 194 -9.48 -10.97 6.20
C SER A 194 -8.47 -11.33 5.12
N SER A 195 -7.29 -11.76 5.53
CA SER A 195 -6.21 -12.09 4.61
C SER A 195 -6.38 -13.49 4.02
N TYR A 196 -5.54 -13.79 3.02
CA TYR A 196 -5.56 -15.11 2.36
C TYR A 196 -4.96 -16.21 3.21
N ASN A 197 -3.91 -15.90 3.95
CA ASN A 197 -3.04 -16.88 4.57
C ASN A 197 -3.66 -17.52 5.80
N ARG A 198 -3.05 -18.62 6.22
CA ARG A 198 -3.33 -19.15 7.55
C ARG A 198 -2.61 -18.32 8.59
N VAL A 199 -3.17 -18.27 9.78
CA VAL A 199 -2.55 -17.69 10.96
C VAL A 199 -2.52 -18.77 12.03
N ASN A 200 -1.33 -19.23 12.34
CA ASN A 200 -1.15 -20.29 13.33
C ASN A 200 -2.05 -21.49 13.06
N GLY A 201 -2.08 -21.90 11.79
CA GLY A 201 -2.73 -23.14 11.37
C GLY A 201 -4.13 -23.01 10.80
N THR A 202 -4.77 -21.85 10.95
CA THR A 202 -6.16 -21.68 10.51
C THR A 202 -6.24 -20.51 9.53
N PHE A 203 -6.93 -20.72 8.41
CA PHE A 203 -7.12 -19.62 7.45
C PHE A 203 -7.76 -18.42 8.13
N ALA A 204 -7.26 -17.22 7.82
CA ALA A 204 -7.72 -16.00 8.50
C ALA A 204 -9.22 -15.82 8.39
N SER A 205 -9.82 -16.19 7.24
CA SER A 205 -11.25 -16.00 7.02
C SER A 205 -12.14 -16.89 7.87
N GLU A 206 -11.57 -17.89 8.53
CA GLU A 206 -12.34 -18.79 9.41
C GLU A 206 -11.69 -18.93 10.78
N ASN A 207 -10.82 -17.98 11.13
CA ASN A 207 -10.05 -18.05 12.37
C ASN A 207 -10.86 -17.39 13.50
N LYS A 208 -11.49 -18.23 14.31
CA LYS A 208 -12.40 -17.76 15.36
C LYS A 208 -11.65 -16.92 16.41
N TRP A 209 -10.43 -17.36 16.78
CA TRP A 209 -9.66 -16.56 17.74
C TRP A 209 -9.42 -15.16 17.21
N LEU A 210 -9.03 -15.07 15.94
CA LEU A 210 -8.69 -13.79 15.32
C LEU A 210 -9.91 -12.91 15.12
N LEU A 211 -10.94 -13.45 14.47
CA LEU A 211 -12.09 -12.64 14.04
C LEU A 211 -13.10 -12.42 15.15
N LYS A 212 -13.31 -13.41 16.02
CA LYS A 212 -14.32 -13.28 17.05
C LYS A 212 -13.73 -12.87 18.39
N THR A 213 -12.74 -13.62 18.90
CA THR A 213 -12.20 -13.35 20.22
C THR A 213 -11.46 -12.02 20.25
N VAL A 214 -10.49 -11.82 19.36
CA VAL A 214 -9.68 -10.60 19.38
C VAL A 214 -10.45 -9.42 18.80
N LEU A 215 -10.89 -9.56 17.55
CA LEU A 215 -11.44 -8.41 16.80
C LEU A 215 -12.73 -7.91 17.42
N ARG A 216 -13.70 -8.82 17.64
CA ARG A 216 -15.03 -8.40 18.08
C ARG A 216 -15.16 -8.33 19.58
N GLU A 217 -14.77 -9.40 20.31
CA GLU A 217 -15.02 -9.44 21.74
C GLU A 217 -14.06 -8.55 22.50
N GLN A 218 -12.77 -8.61 22.19
CA GLN A 218 -11.78 -7.84 22.94
C GLN A 218 -11.70 -6.40 22.47
N TRP A 219 -11.69 -6.15 21.15
CA TRP A 219 -11.57 -4.79 20.64
C TRP A 219 -12.90 -4.06 20.44
N GLY A 220 -14.00 -4.79 20.46
CA GLY A 220 -15.30 -4.17 20.29
C GLY A 220 -15.69 -3.79 18.88
N PHE A 221 -15.07 -4.45 17.88
CA PHE A 221 -15.40 -4.16 16.48
C PHE A 221 -16.86 -4.54 16.21
N ASP A 222 -17.62 -3.59 15.68
CA ASP A 222 -19.05 -3.80 15.42
C ASP A 222 -19.41 -3.64 13.94
N GLY A 223 -18.41 -3.79 13.07
CA GLY A 223 -18.63 -3.67 11.63
C GLY A 223 -18.64 -5.01 10.92
N PHE A 224 -18.34 -4.98 9.64
CA PHE A 224 -18.34 -6.19 8.84
C PHE A 224 -16.92 -6.64 8.52
N VAL A 225 -16.77 -7.95 8.38
CA VAL A 225 -15.51 -8.55 7.90
C VAL A 225 -15.78 -9.09 6.50
N VAL A 226 -15.10 -8.54 5.52
CA VAL A 226 -15.16 -9.05 4.16
C VAL A 226 -13.94 -9.93 3.92
N SER A 227 -14.11 -11.02 3.17
CA SER A 227 -12.96 -11.84 2.79
C SER A 227 -12.18 -11.15 1.69
N ASP A 228 -10.87 -11.39 1.64
CA ASP A 228 -10.18 -11.14 0.40
C ASP A 228 -10.80 -12.02 -0.69
N TRP A 229 -10.59 -11.64 -1.95
CA TRP A 229 -11.29 -12.31 -3.06
C TRP A 229 -10.88 -13.76 -3.15
N PHE A 230 -11.88 -14.66 -3.02
CA PHE A 230 -11.70 -16.12 -3.02
C PHE A 230 -11.01 -16.66 -1.77
N ALA A 231 -10.99 -15.90 -0.68
CA ALA A 231 -10.28 -16.34 0.53
C ALA A 231 -11.12 -17.22 1.42
N VAL A 232 -12.42 -17.30 1.21
CA VAL A 232 -13.28 -18.14 2.05
C VAL A 232 -13.04 -19.60 1.71
N ARG A 233 -12.91 -20.45 2.75
CA ARG A 233 -12.58 -21.86 2.56
C ARG A 233 -13.57 -22.78 3.26
N SER A 234 -14.66 -22.25 3.83
CA SER A 234 -15.62 -23.05 4.55
C SER A 234 -16.92 -22.30 4.68
N THR A 235 -17.99 -22.99 5.06
CA THR A 235 -19.27 -22.35 5.34
C THR A 235 -19.46 -22.19 6.85
N GLY A 236 -19.58 -23.31 7.58
CA GLY A 236 -19.89 -23.23 9.00
C GLY A 236 -18.81 -22.57 9.82
N ALA A 237 -17.56 -22.95 9.58
CA ALA A 237 -16.44 -22.37 10.36
C ALA A 237 -16.30 -20.87 10.13
N SER A 238 -16.47 -20.43 8.89
CA SER A 238 -16.36 -19.00 8.58
C SER A 238 -17.50 -18.21 9.22
N ILE A 239 -18.73 -18.74 9.15
CA ILE A 239 -19.87 -18.04 9.77
C ILE A 239 -19.68 -17.97 11.28
N ALA A 240 -19.28 -19.10 11.90
CA ALA A 240 -19.05 -19.12 13.34
C ALA A 240 -17.94 -18.17 13.76
N ALA A 241 -16.95 -17.96 12.90
CA ALA A 241 -15.87 -17.04 13.22
C ALA A 241 -16.27 -15.57 13.05
N GLY A 242 -17.36 -15.28 12.31
CA GLY A 242 -17.82 -13.92 12.14
C GLY A 242 -17.43 -13.28 10.83
N LEU A 243 -17.12 -14.07 9.81
CA LEU A 243 -16.85 -13.52 8.49
C LEU A 243 -18.17 -13.12 7.85
N SER A 244 -18.36 -11.83 7.57
CA SER A 244 -19.66 -11.27 7.22
C SER A 244 -19.97 -11.34 5.74
N LEU A 245 -18.95 -11.25 4.87
CA LEU A 245 -19.22 -11.11 3.45
C LEU A 245 -18.19 -11.91 2.65
N GLU A 246 -18.68 -12.90 1.93
CA GLU A 246 -17.86 -13.71 1.03
C GLU A 246 -17.73 -12.98 -0.32
N MET A 247 -16.52 -12.67 -0.74
CA MET A 247 -16.29 -12.03 -2.04
C MET A 247 -15.31 -12.84 -2.89
N PRO A 248 -15.49 -12.84 -4.21
CA PRO A 248 -16.61 -12.24 -4.95
C PRO A 248 -17.90 -13.02 -4.80
N GLY A 249 -17.87 -14.19 -4.23
CA GLY A 249 -19.02 -14.90 -3.73
C GLY A 249 -19.82 -15.64 -4.76
N GLN A 250 -21.07 -15.18 -4.90
CA GLN A 250 -22.18 -15.83 -5.58
C GLN A 250 -22.50 -17.18 -4.97
N GLY A 251 -22.29 -17.28 -3.66
CA GLY A 251 -22.71 -18.42 -2.90
C GLY A 251 -21.83 -19.64 -3.01
N GLN A 252 -20.56 -19.46 -3.35
CA GLN A 252 -19.67 -20.62 -3.44
C GLN A 252 -19.59 -21.33 -2.10
N TRP A 253 -19.43 -20.58 -1.02
CA TRP A 253 -19.43 -21.14 0.34
C TRP A 253 -20.63 -20.68 1.15
N TYR A 254 -21.17 -19.50 0.88
CA TYR A 254 -22.29 -18.89 1.62
C TYR A 254 -23.59 -18.98 0.83
N GLY A 255 -23.79 -20.08 0.09
CA GLY A 255 -25.07 -20.31 -0.56
C GLY A 255 -26.11 -20.82 0.43
N PRO A 256 -27.40 -20.66 0.10
CA PRO A 256 -28.45 -21.04 1.08
C PRO A 256 -28.42 -22.50 1.46
N GLU A 257 -28.15 -23.40 0.51
CA GLU A 257 -28.15 -24.83 0.82
C GLU A 257 -26.98 -25.20 1.71
N ARG A 258 -25.80 -24.66 1.44
CA ARG A 258 -24.64 -24.92 2.27
C ARG A 258 -24.82 -24.37 3.68
N ILE A 259 -25.42 -23.17 3.80
CA ILE A 259 -25.68 -22.58 5.11
C ILE A 259 -26.67 -23.42 5.89
N GLN A 260 -27.76 -23.83 5.25
CA GLN A 260 -28.75 -24.69 5.95
C GLN A 260 -28.11 -25.98 6.41
N GLU A 261 -27.27 -26.58 5.58
CA GLU A 261 -26.61 -27.83 5.97
C GLU A 261 -25.63 -27.61 7.11
N ALA A 262 -24.88 -26.51 7.10
CA ALA A 262 -23.95 -26.21 8.18
C ALA A 262 -24.69 -26.04 9.50
N ILE A 263 -25.85 -25.36 9.48
CA ILE A 263 -26.65 -25.19 10.69
C ILE A 263 -27.17 -26.51 11.15
N LYS A 264 -27.71 -27.34 10.25
CA LYS A 264 -28.25 -28.64 10.60
C LYS A 264 -27.16 -29.52 11.23
N ASN A 265 -25.94 -29.47 10.71
CA ASN A 265 -24.84 -30.28 11.22
C ASN A 265 -24.18 -29.69 12.45
N GLY A 266 -24.62 -28.55 12.94
CA GLY A 266 -24.08 -27.98 14.16
C GLY A 266 -22.75 -27.28 13.98
N GLU A 267 -22.34 -27.01 12.74
CA GLU A 267 -21.09 -26.31 12.46
C GLU A 267 -21.20 -24.83 12.81
N CYS A 268 -22.38 -24.27 12.72
CA CYS A 268 -22.68 -22.91 13.18
C CYS A 268 -24.13 -22.87 13.55
N GLY A 269 -24.53 -21.81 14.28
CA GLY A 269 -25.92 -21.65 14.67
C GLY A 269 -26.62 -20.64 13.79
N GLU A 270 -27.97 -20.64 13.85
CA GLU A 270 -28.74 -19.61 13.17
C GLU A 270 -28.41 -18.22 13.73
N LYS A 271 -28.06 -18.15 15.01
CA LYS A 271 -27.64 -16.88 15.61
C LYS A 271 -26.40 -16.36 14.94
N ASP A 272 -25.53 -17.21 14.54
CA ASP A 272 -24.32 -16.77 13.82
C ASP A 272 -24.66 -16.21 12.45
N UNK A 273 -25.50 -16.69 11.71
CA UNK A 273 -26.00 -16.22 10.55
C UNK A 273 -26.63 -14.94 10.68
N ASP A 274 -27.38 -14.83 11.80
CA ASP A 274 -28.04 -13.57 12.08
C ASP A 274 -27.02 -12.50 12.41
N ALA A 275 -25.99 -12.83 13.13
CA ALA A 275 -24.96 -11.85 13.48
C ALA A 275 -24.28 -11.27 12.25
N ILE A 276 -23.86 -12.12 11.30
CA ILE A 276 -23.18 -11.61 10.11
C ILE A 276 -24.16 -10.89 9.18
N ALA A 277 -25.42 -11.32 9.10
CA ALA A 277 -26.41 -10.58 8.34
C ALA A 277 -26.63 -9.20 8.94
N THR A 278 -26.63 -9.11 10.28
CA THR A 278 -26.74 -7.82 10.96
C THR A 278 -25.57 -6.91 10.61
N ASP A 279 -24.36 -7.47 10.50
CA ASP A 279 -23.20 -6.67 10.08
C ASP A 279 -23.47 -6.00 8.74
N MET A 280 -24.05 -6.74 7.79
CA MET A 280 -24.29 -6.20 6.45
C MET A 280 -25.41 -5.15 6.48
N LEU A 281 -26.45 -5.38 7.26
CA LEU A 281 -27.51 -4.39 7.38
C LEU A 281 -27.00 -3.11 8.05
N THR A 282 -26.12 -3.26 9.04
CA THR A 282 -25.50 -2.10 9.69
C THR A 282 -24.66 -1.31 8.70
N LEU A 283 -23.92 -2.02 7.84
CA LEU A 283 -23.14 -1.36 6.81
C LEU A 283 -24.02 -0.57 5.85
N MET A 284 -25.15 -1.17 5.43
CA MET A 284 -26.11 -0.48 4.55
C MET A 284 -26.62 0.79 5.20
N GLN A 285 -26.88 0.74 6.51
CA GLN A 285 -27.40 1.90 7.22
C GLN A 285 -26.32 2.98 7.35
N ARG A 286 -25.12 2.59 7.74
CA ARG A 286 -24.02 3.55 7.93
C ARG A 286 -23.66 4.28 6.65
N THR A 287 -23.74 3.59 5.52
CA THR A 287 -23.35 4.17 4.23
C THR A 287 -24.51 4.87 3.53
N GLY A 288 -25.71 4.85 4.11
CA GLY A 288 -26.84 5.46 3.46
C GLY A 288 -27.42 4.65 2.31
N ALA A 289 -27.05 3.39 2.17
CA ALA A 289 -27.54 2.58 1.07
C ALA A 289 -29.05 2.40 1.11
N PHE A 290 -29.63 2.32 2.31
CA PHE A 290 -31.09 2.24 2.43
C PHE A 290 -31.77 3.48 1.87
N ASP A 291 -31.10 4.61 1.83
CA ASP A 291 -31.62 5.87 1.29
C ASP A 291 -31.13 6.14 -0.12
N GLY A 292 -30.58 5.14 -0.78
CA GLY A 292 -30.22 5.23 -2.17
C GLY A 292 -28.76 5.58 -2.48
N ALA A 293 -27.91 5.64 -1.47
CA ALA A 293 -26.50 5.93 -1.72
C ALA A 293 -25.86 4.77 -2.46
N GLY A 294 -24.96 5.11 -3.38
CA GLY A 294 -24.22 4.12 -4.17
C GLY A 294 -24.92 3.80 -5.48
N GLY A 295 -24.17 3.14 -6.37
CA GLY A 295 -24.65 2.81 -7.69
C GLY A 295 -24.64 4.01 -8.61
N GLY A 296 -25.14 3.81 -9.81
CA GLY A 296 -25.19 4.86 -10.79
C GLY A 296 -23.91 4.96 -11.61
N LYS A 297 -23.89 5.97 -12.47
CA LYS A 297 -22.81 6.16 -13.42
C LYS A 297 -21.60 6.75 -12.73
N GLU A 298 -20.43 6.22 -13.06
CA GLU A 298 -19.18 6.73 -12.48
C GLU A 298 -18.88 8.12 -13.03
N LYS A 299 -18.41 9.00 -12.16
CA LYS A 299 -18.09 10.38 -12.47
C LYS A 299 -16.64 10.69 -12.16
N GLN A 300 -16.14 11.75 -12.77
CA GLN A 300 -14.80 12.25 -12.56
C GLN A 300 -14.89 13.62 -11.91
N LEU A 301 -14.18 13.82 -10.81
CA LEU A 301 -14.18 15.09 -10.11
C LEU A 301 -13.03 16.00 -10.54
N ASP A 302 -11.81 15.51 -10.38
CA ASP A 302 -10.57 16.20 -10.77
C ASP A 302 -10.57 17.67 -10.33
N SER A 303 -10.91 17.90 -9.06
CA SER A 303 -11.02 19.28 -8.58
C SER A 303 -9.64 19.89 -8.35
N PRO A 304 -9.51 21.20 -8.51
CA PRO A 304 -8.23 21.86 -8.22
C PRO A 304 -7.79 21.69 -6.78
N GLU A 305 -8.73 21.67 -5.84
CA GLU A 305 -8.40 21.47 -4.42
C GLU A 305 -7.80 20.10 -4.18
N HIS A 306 -8.35 19.07 -4.82
CA HIS A 306 -7.80 17.72 -4.70
C HIS A 306 -6.42 17.62 -5.32
N ARG A 307 -6.24 18.25 -6.47
CA ARG A 307 -4.93 18.26 -7.13
C ARG A 307 -3.86 18.87 -6.24
N GLU A 308 -4.20 20.04 -5.62
CA GLU A 308 -3.27 20.71 -4.74
C GLU A 308 -2.95 19.85 -3.51
N LEU A 309 -3.97 19.21 -2.94
CA LEU A 309 -3.74 18.37 -1.77
C LEU A 309 -2.83 17.18 -2.09
N ILE A 310 -3.06 16.54 -3.25
CA ILE A 310 -2.22 15.40 -3.65
C ILE A 310 -0.78 15.87 -3.88
N ARG A 311 -0.59 17.00 -4.54
CA ARG A 311 0.74 17.55 -4.77
C ARG A 311 1.44 17.88 -3.46
N HIS A 312 0.71 18.48 -2.53
CA HIS A 312 1.25 18.78 -1.19
C HIS A 312 1.63 17.51 -0.45
N ALA A 313 0.78 16.48 -0.52
CA ALA A 313 1.05 15.22 0.16
C ALA A 313 2.34 14.58 -0.38
N ALA A 314 2.54 14.65 -1.69
CA ALA A 314 3.76 14.11 -2.28
C ALA A 314 5.01 14.81 -1.74
N THR A 315 4.95 16.13 -1.58
CA THR A 315 6.09 16.86 -1.02
C THR A 315 6.30 16.54 0.44
N GLU A 316 5.22 16.35 1.20
CA GLU A 316 5.35 16.00 2.62
C GLU A 316 5.90 14.58 2.82
N GLY A 317 5.76 13.72 1.82
CA GLY A 317 6.33 12.38 1.88
C GLY A 317 7.68 12.23 1.23
N THR A 318 8.23 13.31 0.68
CA THR A 318 9.56 13.27 0.07
C THR A 318 10.63 13.37 1.15
N VAL A 319 11.56 12.40 1.15
CA VAL A 319 12.61 12.35 2.16
C VAL A 319 13.92 12.80 1.55
N LEU A 320 14.50 13.86 2.10
CA LEU A 320 15.86 14.28 1.74
C LEU A 320 16.82 13.44 2.58
N ILE A 321 17.44 12.46 1.94
CA ILE A 321 18.29 11.50 2.66
C ILE A 321 19.68 12.08 2.87
N LYS A 322 20.20 12.79 1.88
CA LYS A 322 21.56 13.33 1.88
C LYS A 322 21.58 14.63 1.12
N ASN A 323 22.33 15.61 1.61
CA ASN A 323 22.49 16.89 0.91
C ASN A 323 23.79 17.56 1.37
N ASP A 324 24.71 17.78 0.43
CA ASP A 324 25.94 18.53 0.76
C ASP A 324 25.81 20.02 0.47
N GLY A 325 24.60 20.47 0.15
CA GLY A 325 24.34 21.88 -0.17
C GLY A 325 23.95 22.10 -1.62
N VAL A 326 23.97 21.06 -2.45
CA VAL A 326 23.59 21.23 -3.85
C VAL A 326 22.09 21.53 -4.00
N LEU A 327 21.27 21.03 -3.08
CA LEU A 327 19.84 21.33 -3.06
C LEU A 327 19.53 22.37 -2.00
N PRO A 328 18.53 23.24 -2.20
CA PRO A 328 17.71 23.33 -3.40
C PRO A 328 18.48 23.95 -4.57
N LEU A 329 18.09 23.56 -5.77
CA LEU A 329 18.65 24.17 -6.96
C LEU A 329 18.20 25.63 -7.05
N GLU A 330 19.06 26.46 -7.62
CA GLU A 330 18.74 27.87 -7.91
C GLU A 330 18.73 28.01 -9.43
N PRO A 331 17.55 27.86 -10.06
CA PRO A 331 17.54 27.82 -11.54
C PRO A 331 18.14 29.03 -12.20
N LYS A 332 18.01 30.19 -11.56
CA LYS A 332 18.56 31.42 -12.16
C LYS A 332 20.10 31.43 -12.20
N LYS A 333 20.74 30.57 -11.41
CA LYS A 333 22.19 30.44 -11.38
C LYS A 333 22.71 29.28 -12.21
N LEU A 334 21.82 28.54 -12.88
CA LEU A 334 22.17 27.37 -13.67
C LEU A 334 21.91 27.67 -15.15
N ARG A 335 22.74 27.11 -16.02
CA ARG A 335 22.52 27.15 -17.45
C ARG A 335 21.97 25.84 -17.99
N SER A 336 22.37 24.74 -17.43
CA SER A 336 22.04 23.43 -18.00
C SER A 336 21.81 22.39 -16.91
N LEU A 337 20.98 21.41 -17.25
CA LEU A 337 20.64 20.30 -16.37
C LEU A 337 20.56 19.03 -17.22
N ALA A 338 21.34 18.03 -16.86
CA ALA A 338 21.26 16.73 -17.49
C ALA A 338 20.28 15.87 -16.68
N VAL A 339 19.22 15.39 -17.33
CA VAL A 339 18.19 14.58 -16.70
C VAL A 339 18.39 13.14 -17.19
N ILE A 340 18.64 12.25 -16.27
CA ILE A 340 19.13 10.91 -16.58
C ILE A 340 18.31 9.89 -15.82
N GLY A 341 18.06 8.73 -16.44
CA GLY A 341 17.49 7.63 -15.73
C GLY A 341 16.26 7.05 -16.38
N PRO A 342 15.98 5.77 -16.10
CA PRO A 342 14.83 5.13 -16.72
C PRO A 342 13.50 5.71 -16.25
N ASN A 343 13.45 6.22 -15.03
CA ASN A 343 12.22 6.78 -14.47
C ASN A 343 12.09 8.28 -14.67
N ALA A 344 13.05 8.93 -15.33
CA ALA A 344 12.97 10.37 -15.55
C ALA A 344 11.91 10.74 -16.58
N ARG A 345 11.70 9.88 -17.57
CA ARG A 345 10.81 10.16 -18.67
C ARG A 345 9.44 9.52 -18.53
N SER A 346 9.30 8.56 -17.66
CA SER A 346 8.04 7.84 -17.45
C SER A 346 7.72 7.90 -15.96
N ALA A 347 6.60 8.55 -15.63
CA ALA A 347 6.22 8.69 -14.22
C ALA A 347 5.79 7.34 -13.66
N LYS A 348 6.48 6.89 -12.61
CA LYS A 348 6.10 5.67 -11.89
C LYS A 348 5.47 6.09 -10.59
N ILE A 349 4.14 6.08 -10.57
CA ILE A 349 3.37 6.75 -9.52
C ILE A 349 2.69 5.78 -8.57
N MET A 350 2.70 4.48 -8.87
CA MET A 350 2.06 3.46 -8.04
C MET A 350 2.66 2.11 -8.41
N GLY A 351 2.47 1.12 -7.51
CA GLY A 351 2.86 -0.24 -7.81
C GLY A 351 1.75 -0.98 -8.54
N GLY A 352 1.98 -2.28 -8.75
CA GLY A 352 1.04 -3.09 -9.53
C GLY A 352 0.06 -3.86 -8.67
N GLY A 353 -0.99 -4.37 -9.32
CA GLY A 353 -1.99 -5.18 -8.68
C GLY A 353 -3.28 -4.42 -8.44
N SER A 354 -4.04 -4.88 -7.44
CA SER A 354 -5.38 -4.34 -7.20
C SER A 354 -5.35 -2.87 -6.77
N ALA A 355 -4.23 -2.37 -6.25
CA ALA A 355 -4.12 -0.97 -5.88
C ALA A 355 -4.01 -0.04 -7.10
N GLY A 356 -3.77 -0.58 -8.29
CA GLY A 356 -3.62 0.24 -9.49
C GLY A 356 -4.89 0.97 -9.87
N VAL A 357 -4.74 2.24 -10.29
CA VAL A 357 -5.86 3.05 -10.73
C VAL A 357 -5.47 3.75 -12.03
N ARG A 358 -6.47 4.24 -12.76
CA ARG A 358 -6.24 5.10 -13.92
C ARG A 358 -6.23 6.54 -13.40
N PRO A 359 -5.05 7.18 -13.34
CA PRO A 359 -5.03 8.53 -12.77
C PRO A 359 -5.63 9.57 -13.71
N TYR A 360 -6.00 10.72 -13.14
CA TYR A 360 -6.40 11.84 -13.99
C TYR A 360 -5.24 12.32 -14.84
N ARG A 361 -4.06 12.25 -14.34
CA ARG A 361 -2.87 12.69 -15.10
C ARG A 361 -1.58 12.02 -14.60
N UNK A 362 -0.62 12.02 -15.18
CA UNK A 362 0.66 11.58 -14.84
C UNK A 362 1.61 12.46 -15.56
N LYS A 363 2.49 13.05 -14.99
CA LYS A 363 3.51 13.93 -15.60
C LYS A 363 4.86 13.44 -15.14
N SER A 364 5.72 13.15 -16.07
CA SER A 364 7.05 12.65 -15.73
C SER A 364 7.91 13.75 -15.14
N PRO A 365 8.98 13.37 -14.41
CA PRO A 365 9.96 14.36 -13.97
C PRO A 365 10.49 15.21 -15.11
N LEU A 366 10.86 14.59 -16.23
CA LEU A 366 11.38 15.35 -17.36
C LEU A 366 10.35 16.32 -17.90
N ALA A 367 9.09 15.90 -18.04
CA ALA A 367 8.05 16.80 -18.55
C ALA A 367 7.84 17.98 -17.61
N ALA A 368 7.84 17.75 -16.31
CA ALA A 368 7.65 18.83 -15.35
C ALA A 368 8.83 19.80 -15.36
N LEU A 369 10.01 19.29 -15.44
CA LEU A 369 11.19 20.16 -15.57
C LEU A 369 11.16 20.97 -16.83
N UNK A 370 10.87 20.30 -17.83
CA UNK A 370 10.77 20.94 -19.03
C UNK A 370 9.79 22.03 -19.08
N GLU A 371 8.69 21.90 -18.34
CA GLU A 371 7.61 22.88 -18.30
C GLU A 371 7.95 24.08 -17.40
N ARG A 372 8.61 23.82 -16.29
CA ARG A 372 8.74 24.82 -15.24
C ARG A 372 10.08 25.51 -15.16
N LEU A 373 11.13 24.99 -15.79
CA LEU A 373 12.46 25.57 -15.68
C LEU A 373 12.92 26.07 -17.04
N ASP A 374 13.53 27.27 -17.04
CA ASP A 374 14.08 27.85 -18.24
C ASP A 374 15.58 27.55 -18.26
N LEU A 375 15.90 26.29 -18.52
CA LEU A 375 17.27 25.78 -18.55
C LEU A 375 17.46 24.97 -19.82
N ASP A 376 18.74 24.80 -20.20
CA ASP A 376 19.08 23.87 -21.27
C ASP A 376 19.04 22.46 -20.72
N LEU A 377 17.98 21.72 -21.03
CA LEU A 377 17.79 20.37 -20.52
C LEU A 377 18.21 19.33 -21.54
N SER A 378 18.96 18.34 -21.10
CA SER A 378 19.29 17.17 -21.91
C SER A 378 18.80 15.92 -21.21
N TYR A 379 18.60 14.84 -21.97
CA TYR A 379 18.04 13.60 -21.42
C TYR A 379 18.80 12.40 -21.95
N ALA A 380 19.04 11.42 -21.08
CA ALA A 380 19.54 10.11 -21.47
C ALA A 380 18.90 9.07 -20.55
N GLN A 381 18.54 7.94 -21.13
CA GLN A 381 17.89 6.87 -20.38
C GLN A 381 18.79 6.25 -19.31
N GLY A 382 20.06 6.03 -19.63
CA GLY A 382 21.06 5.56 -18.69
C GLY A 382 21.03 4.07 -18.35
N SER A 383 19.86 3.49 -18.22
CA SER A 383 19.74 2.09 -17.89
C SER A 383 18.42 1.53 -18.40
N ASP A 384 18.42 0.25 -18.71
CA ASP A 384 17.20 -0.46 -19.07
C ASP A 384 16.79 -1.30 -17.86
N ILE A 385 15.63 -1.01 -17.32
CA ILE A 385 15.14 -1.74 -16.15
C ILE A 385 13.93 -2.60 -16.43
N ASP A 386 13.60 -2.81 -17.69
CA ASP A 386 12.40 -3.57 -18.03
C ASP A 386 12.53 -5.02 -17.56
N ARG A 387 11.58 -5.43 -16.73
CA ARG A 387 11.48 -6.83 -16.32
C ARG A 387 10.84 -7.66 -17.42
N THR A 388 9.79 -7.10 -18.01
CA THR A 388 9.17 -7.62 -19.24
C THR A 388 9.13 -6.46 -20.21
N THR A 389 8.82 -6.74 -21.47
CA THR A 389 8.77 -5.69 -22.47
C THR A 389 7.70 -4.67 -22.10
N PRO A 390 8.03 -3.39 -22.07
CA PRO A 390 7.10 -2.40 -21.51
C PRO A 390 5.85 -2.22 -22.35
N SER A 391 4.70 -2.11 -21.69
CA SER A 391 3.45 -1.79 -22.36
C SER A 391 3.55 -0.44 -23.06
N ILE A 392 2.80 -0.30 -24.14
CA ILE A 392 2.87 0.90 -24.96
C ILE A 392 2.00 1.99 -24.31
N GLU A 393 2.59 3.15 -24.11
CA GLU A 393 1.88 4.28 -23.53
C GLU A 393 2.39 5.56 -24.17
N THR A 394 1.78 6.69 -23.82
CA THR A 394 2.22 7.99 -24.32
C THR A 394 3.66 8.25 -23.89
N PRO A 395 4.56 8.76 -24.77
CA PRO A 395 4.27 9.32 -26.10
C PRO A 395 4.35 8.34 -27.28
N ILE A 396 4.75 7.09 -27.04
CA ILE A 396 4.82 6.12 -28.14
C ILE A 396 3.42 5.81 -28.65
N LEU A 397 2.44 5.76 -27.74
CA LEU A 397 1.03 5.69 -28.10
C LEU A 397 0.51 7.13 -28.15
N LYS A 398 0.01 7.54 -29.32
CA LYS A 398 -0.38 8.93 -29.53
C LYS A 398 -1.52 9.37 -28.62
N UNK A 399 -2.50 8.53 -28.58
CA UNK A 399 -3.64 8.75 -27.77
C UNK A 399 -4.03 7.47 -27.13
N ALA A 400 -5.00 7.66 -26.29
CA ALA A 400 -5.57 6.41 -25.76
C ALA A 400 -6.12 5.53 -26.86
N LEU A 401 -6.10 4.25 -26.63
CA LEU A 401 -6.66 3.26 -27.55
C LEU A 401 -8.18 3.34 -27.53
N ASP A 402 -8.79 3.21 -28.71
CA ASP A 402 -10.24 3.07 -28.83
C ASP A 402 -10.56 1.59 -28.91
N VAL A 403 -11.43 1.12 -28.02
CA VAL A 403 -11.73 -0.30 -27.91
C VAL A 403 -13.21 -0.52 -28.10
N GLU A 404 -13.54 -1.47 -28.96
CA GLU A 404 -14.92 -1.92 -29.17
C GLU A 404 -15.02 -3.37 -28.72
N PHE A 405 -16.00 -3.64 -27.86
CA PHE A 405 -16.26 -4.98 -27.36
C PHE A 405 -17.41 -5.64 -28.09
N PHE A 406 -17.33 -6.96 -28.21
CA PHE A 406 -18.35 -7.79 -28.87
C PHE A 406 -18.70 -8.95 -27.95
N ASN A 407 -19.98 -9.37 -27.98
CA ASN A 407 -20.42 -10.56 -27.24
C ASN A 407 -20.29 -11.81 -28.10
N SER A 408 -19.08 -12.02 -28.57
CA SER A 408 -18.70 -13.15 -29.39
C SER A 408 -17.21 -13.38 -29.20
N TYR A 409 -16.72 -14.55 -29.59
CA TYR A 409 -15.30 -14.83 -29.49
C TYR A 409 -14.48 -14.27 -30.67
N ASP A 410 -15.13 -13.79 -31.73
CA ASP A 410 -14.42 -13.47 -32.96
C ASP A 410 -14.73 -12.08 -33.53
N GLN A 411 -15.07 -11.16 -32.63
CA GLN A 411 -15.40 -9.77 -33.00
C GLN A 411 -16.58 -9.66 -33.94
N SER A 412 -17.44 -10.69 -34.02
CA SER A 412 -18.62 -10.65 -34.85
C SER A 412 -19.80 -10.09 -34.10
N GLY A 413 -20.79 -9.63 -34.82
CA GLY A 413 -22.03 -9.10 -34.26
C GLY A 413 -21.92 -7.63 -33.97
N PRO A 414 -22.96 -7.08 -33.31
CA PRO A 414 -22.95 -5.64 -33.01
C PRO A 414 -21.99 -5.30 -31.90
N VAL A 415 -21.53 -4.04 -31.86
CA VAL A 415 -20.67 -3.54 -30.79
C VAL A 415 -21.49 -3.52 -29.52
N ALA A 416 -20.99 -4.22 -28.52
CA ALA A 416 -21.66 -4.30 -27.21
C ALA A 416 -21.32 -3.12 -26.29
N ALA A 417 -20.11 -2.60 -26.41
CA ALA A 417 -19.67 -1.49 -25.58
C ALA A 417 -18.40 -0.88 -26.18
N THR A 418 -18.13 0.38 -25.86
CA THR A 418 -16.89 1.04 -26.25
C THR A 418 -16.22 1.65 -25.02
N LYS A 419 -14.88 1.74 -25.08
CA LYS A 419 -14.12 2.30 -23.99
C LYS A 419 -12.75 2.71 -24.49
N THR A 420 -12.12 3.68 -23.84
CA THR A 420 -10.72 4.02 -24.14
C THR A 420 -9.79 3.45 -23.07
N TYR A 421 -8.56 3.13 -23.48
CA TYR A 421 -7.55 2.60 -22.59
C TYR A 421 -6.24 3.36 -22.77
N PRO A 422 -5.58 3.74 -21.69
CA PRO A 422 -4.36 4.56 -21.82
C PRO A 422 -3.12 3.77 -22.23
N THR A 423 -3.14 2.44 -22.08
CA THR A 423 -1.99 1.61 -22.40
C THR A 423 -2.46 0.31 -23.03
N THR A 424 -1.50 -0.50 -23.52
CA THR A 424 -1.79 -1.79 -24.10
C THR A 424 -1.75 -2.92 -23.08
N ASP A 425 -2.11 -2.63 -21.83
CA ASP A 425 -2.21 -3.62 -20.78
C ASP A 425 -3.68 -3.78 -20.42
N PHE A 426 -4.28 -4.86 -20.89
CA PHE A 426 -5.71 -5.12 -20.71
C PHE A 426 -5.89 -6.28 -19.74
N LYS A 427 -6.56 -6.00 -18.61
CA LYS A 427 -6.82 -7.02 -17.61
C LYS A 427 -8.27 -6.96 -17.20
N PHE A 428 -8.93 -8.10 -17.17
CA PHE A 428 -10.36 -8.18 -16.85
C PHE A 428 -10.64 -9.30 -15.88
N PHE A 429 -11.54 -8.99 -14.96
CA PHE A 429 -11.97 -9.91 -13.94
C PHE A 429 -13.49 -9.72 -13.82
N GLY A 430 -14.26 -10.66 -14.38
CA GLY A 430 -15.70 -10.48 -14.46
C GLY A 430 -16.09 -9.65 -15.69
N VAL A 431 -17.10 -8.79 -15.57
CA VAL A 431 -17.65 -8.00 -16.68
C VAL A 431 -16.66 -6.90 -17.07
N PRO A 432 -16.12 -6.94 -18.26
CA PRO A 432 -15.16 -5.91 -18.69
C PRO A 432 -15.69 -4.50 -18.76
N UNK A 433 -17.04 -4.35 -19.21
CA UNK A 433 -17.73 -3.11 -19.36
C UNK A 433 -19.18 -3.43 -19.27
N UNK A 434 -19.92 -2.59 -19.09
CA UNK A 434 -21.29 -2.73 -19.07
C UNK A 434 -21.76 -3.15 -20.39
N GLY A 435 -22.50 -4.05 -20.41
CA GLY A 435 -23.06 -4.57 -21.67
C GLY A 435 -22.30 -5.73 -22.27
N VAL A 436 -21.20 -6.09 -21.71
CA VAL A 436 -20.36 -7.17 -22.22
C VAL A 436 -20.61 -8.45 -21.41
N ASP A 437 -20.83 -9.56 -22.11
CA ASP A 437 -21.05 -10.87 -21.49
C ASP A 437 -19.71 -11.41 -21.01
N PRO A 438 -19.51 -11.57 -19.72
CA PRO A 438 -18.19 -12.04 -19.23
C PRO A 438 -17.85 -13.46 -19.64
N ALA A 439 -18.84 -14.26 -20.06
CA ALA A 439 -18.58 -15.65 -20.48
C ALA A 439 -18.10 -15.75 -21.91
N THR A 440 -18.45 -14.78 -22.77
CA THR A 440 -18.13 -14.86 -24.19
C THR A 440 -17.95 -13.45 -24.74
N TYR A 441 -16.69 -13.01 -24.87
CA TYR A 441 -16.46 -11.69 -25.44
C TYR A 441 -15.15 -11.62 -26.19
N SER A 442 -15.04 -10.58 -26.96
CA SER A 442 -13.83 -10.23 -27.66
C SER A 442 -13.79 -8.72 -27.82
N PHE A 443 -12.65 -8.21 -28.22
CA PHE A 443 -12.56 -6.79 -28.52
C PHE A 443 -11.58 -6.53 -29.66
N THR A 444 -11.73 -5.35 -30.25
CA THR A 444 -10.76 -4.76 -31.16
C THR A 444 -10.30 -3.44 -30.56
N ALA A 445 -8.99 -3.29 -30.36
CA ALA A 445 -8.40 -2.06 -29.86
C ALA A 445 -7.58 -1.43 -30.97
N LYS A 446 -7.77 -0.12 -31.16
CA LYS A 446 -7.05 0.61 -32.20
C LYS A 446 -6.37 1.84 -31.61
N GLY A 447 -5.13 2.04 -32.02
CA GLY A 447 -4.38 3.20 -31.61
C GLY A 447 -3.32 3.54 -32.63
N THR A 448 -2.62 4.62 -32.38
CA THR A 448 -1.58 5.13 -33.28
C THR A 448 -0.25 5.08 -32.58
N LEU A 449 0.72 4.42 -33.19
CA LEU A 449 2.10 4.38 -32.70
C LEU A 449 2.88 5.55 -33.27
N CYS A 450 3.67 6.18 -32.40
CA CYS A 450 4.60 7.25 -32.77
C CYS A 450 6.00 6.79 -32.37
N PRO A 451 6.67 6.01 -33.19
CA PRO A 451 7.98 5.47 -32.81
C PRO A 451 9.03 6.55 -32.66
N GLU A 452 9.95 6.34 -31.76
CA GLU A 452 11.05 7.26 -31.53
C GLU A 452 12.34 6.82 -32.21
N PHE A 453 12.40 5.56 -32.64
CA PHE A 453 13.60 5.02 -33.28
C PHE A 453 13.25 4.35 -34.58
N THR A 454 14.12 4.44 -35.55
CA THR A 454 13.98 3.78 -36.83
C THR A 454 14.70 2.45 -36.79
N GLY A 455 14.04 1.38 -37.25
CA GLY A 455 14.65 0.08 -37.37
C GLY A 455 13.83 -1.01 -36.75
N SER A 456 14.49 -2.08 -36.43
CA SER A 456 13.83 -3.27 -35.90
C SER A 456 13.32 -3.03 -34.48
N HIS A 457 12.13 -3.51 -34.23
CA HIS A 457 11.51 -3.51 -32.90
C HIS A 457 11.03 -4.90 -32.58
N GLU A 458 11.05 -5.24 -31.29
CA GLU A 458 10.36 -6.42 -30.78
C GLU A 458 9.03 -5.98 -30.22
N ILE A 459 8.01 -6.76 -30.57
CA ILE A 459 6.71 -6.63 -29.94
C ILE A 459 6.45 -7.95 -29.23
N ARG A 460 6.02 -7.89 -27.98
CA ARG A 460 5.83 -9.09 -27.18
C ARG A 460 4.50 -9.05 -26.50
N LEU A 461 3.88 -10.20 -26.40
CA LEU A 461 2.60 -10.24 -25.69
C LEU A 461 2.55 -11.37 -24.68
N VAL A 462 1.75 -11.11 -23.64
CA VAL A 462 1.36 -12.11 -22.67
C VAL A 462 -0.16 -12.12 -22.70
N GLN A 463 -0.75 -13.32 -22.73
CA GLN A 463 -2.20 -13.40 -22.85
C GLN A 463 -2.79 -14.40 -21.87
N SER A 464 -4.01 -14.13 -21.46
CA SER A 464 -4.93 -15.07 -20.86
C SER A 464 -6.18 -14.97 -21.71
N GLY A 465 -6.21 -15.78 -22.73
CA GLY A 465 -7.15 -15.72 -23.87
C GLY A 465 -6.37 -15.88 -25.14
N LYS A 466 -6.83 -15.24 -26.23
CA LYS A 466 -6.22 -15.36 -27.56
C LYS A 466 -6.09 -13.98 -28.17
N THR A 467 -4.94 -13.71 -28.77
CA THR A 467 -4.61 -12.36 -29.26
C THR A 467 -3.95 -12.35 -30.63
N UNK A 468 -4.19 -11.36 -31.48
CA UNK A 468 -3.69 -11.07 -32.67
C UNK A 468 -3.29 -9.70 -32.64
N VAL A 469 -2.10 -9.38 -33.12
CA VAL A 469 -1.57 -8.01 -33.16
C VAL A 469 -1.22 -7.67 -34.59
N LEU A 470 -1.78 -6.54 -35.04
CA LEU A 470 -1.54 -6.05 -36.39
C LEU A 470 -0.97 -4.66 -36.36
N VAL A 471 -0.02 -4.37 -37.24
CA VAL A 471 0.48 -3.02 -37.42
C VAL A 471 0.37 -2.67 -38.91
N ASP A 472 -0.32 -1.56 -39.21
CA ASP A 472 -0.61 -1.14 -40.61
C ASP A 472 -1.23 -2.27 -41.41
N GLY A 473 -2.11 -3.04 -40.77
CA GLY A 473 -2.84 -4.11 -41.42
C GLY A 473 -2.10 -5.42 -41.56
N GLN A 474 -0.85 -5.48 -41.19
CA GLN A 474 -0.07 -6.71 -41.27
C GLN A 474 -0.01 -7.42 -39.93
N ILE A 475 -0.23 -8.74 -39.94
CA ILE A 475 -0.17 -9.54 -38.73
C ILE A 475 1.27 -9.65 -38.24
N ILE A 476 1.55 -9.12 -37.07
CA ILE A 476 2.87 -9.21 -36.44
C ILE A 476 2.95 -10.42 -35.53
N ILE A 477 1.90 -10.64 -34.73
CA ILE A 477 1.78 -11.82 -33.87
C ILE A 477 0.38 -12.39 -34.03
N ASP A 478 0.32 -13.69 -34.29
CA ASP A 478 -0.95 -14.41 -34.25
C ASP A 478 -0.83 -15.50 -33.20
N ALA A 479 -1.36 -15.21 -32.00
CA ALA A 479 -1.34 -16.14 -30.89
C ALA A 479 -2.73 -16.72 -30.62
N THR A 480 -3.55 -16.84 -31.67
CA THR A 480 -4.89 -17.39 -31.52
C THR A 480 -4.91 -18.93 -31.51
N GLU A 481 -3.81 -19.57 -31.88
CA GLU A 481 -3.69 -21.02 -31.86
C GLU A 481 -2.36 -21.40 -31.22
N GLY A 482 -2.33 -22.48 -30.47
CA GLY A 482 -1.11 -23.00 -29.91
C GLY A 482 -1.07 -22.92 -28.40
N ASP A 483 -0.05 -23.56 -27.82
CA ASP A 483 0.21 -23.58 -26.40
C ASP A 483 1.54 -22.84 -26.17
N TYR A 484 1.48 -21.74 -25.47
CA TYR A 484 2.65 -20.85 -25.29
C TYR A 484 3.30 -20.93 -23.92
N GLY A 485 2.85 -21.91 -23.10
CA GLY A 485 3.42 -22.08 -21.77
C GLY A 485 2.86 -21.09 -20.76
N LYS A 486 3.34 -21.18 -19.54
CA LYS A 486 2.86 -20.36 -18.44
C LYS A 486 3.89 -19.32 -18.05
N GLY A 487 3.41 -18.12 -17.70
CA GLY A 487 4.21 -17.06 -17.16
C GLY A 487 3.69 -16.65 -15.79
N ASP A 488 4.20 -15.54 -15.26
CA ASP A 488 3.77 -15.09 -13.94
C ASP A 488 2.85 -13.88 -14.00
N ASP A 489 2.51 -13.37 -15.18
CA ASP A 489 1.50 -12.33 -15.32
C ASP A 489 0.09 -12.90 -15.13
N PHE A 490 -0.87 -12.01 -14.92
CA PHE A 490 -2.28 -12.39 -14.68
C PHE A 490 -2.37 -13.34 -13.48
N PHE A 491 -1.60 -13.03 -12.45
CA PHE A 491 -1.53 -13.86 -11.23
C PHE A 491 -1.25 -15.33 -11.55
N GLY A 492 -0.38 -15.57 -12.53
CA GLY A 492 0.00 -16.90 -12.91
C GLY A 492 -0.88 -17.57 -13.93
N MET A 493 -1.94 -16.89 -14.39
CA MET A 493 -2.85 -17.44 -15.38
C MET A 493 -2.48 -17.05 -16.81
N GLY A 494 -1.49 -16.19 -16.97
CA GLY A 494 -1.06 -15.75 -18.29
C GLY A 494 -0.03 -16.65 -18.92
N SER A 495 0.16 -16.46 -20.21
CA SER A 495 1.17 -17.21 -20.98
C SER A 495 2.56 -16.68 -20.71
N ALA A 496 3.58 -17.44 -21.11
CA ALA A 496 4.92 -16.89 -21.29
C ALA A 496 4.88 -15.85 -22.40
N GLU A 497 5.91 -15.00 -22.47
CA GLU A 497 5.97 -13.97 -23.51
C GLU A 497 6.05 -14.58 -24.91
N ILE A 498 5.29 -14.01 -25.84
CA ILE A 498 5.26 -14.40 -27.25
C ILE A 498 5.82 -13.23 -28.05
N THR A 499 6.82 -13.47 -28.87
CA THR A 499 7.58 -12.42 -29.53
C THR A 499 7.27 -12.31 -31.01
N GLY A 500 7.15 -11.07 -31.50
CA GLY A 500 7.12 -10.75 -32.90
C GLY A 500 8.12 -9.65 -33.19
N GLU A 501 8.40 -9.45 -34.48
CA GLU A 501 9.35 -8.41 -34.92
C GLU A 501 8.71 -7.57 -36.00
N LEU A 502 9.07 -6.29 -36.00
CA LEU A 502 8.59 -5.37 -37.03
C LEU A 502 9.58 -4.22 -37.16
N ASN A 503 9.51 -3.54 -38.29
CA ASN A 503 10.32 -2.35 -38.52
C ASN A 503 9.44 -1.12 -38.43
N LEU A 504 9.91 -0.12 -37.72
CA LEU A 504 9.20 1.14 -37.56
C LEU A 504 10.15 2.29 -37.96
N ILE A 505 9.54 3.45 -38.28
CA ILE A 505 10.29 4.63 -38.72
C ILE A 505 9.99 5.75 -37.72
N ALA A 506 11.05 6.32 -37.14
CA ALA A 506 10.89 7.42 -36.20
C ALA A 506 10.16 8.58 -36.85
N GLY A 507 9.16 9.10 -36.15
CA GLY A 507 8.36 10.20 -36.65
C GLY A 507 7.28 9.82 -37.63
N ALA A 508 7.19 8.55 -38.05
CA ALA A 508 6.14 8.09 -38.95
C ALA A 508 5.11 7.30 -38.15
N GLU A 509 3.86 7.73 -38.22
CA GLU A 509 2.79 7.07 -37.47
C GLU A 509 2.46 5.71 -38.06
N ALA A 510 2.09 4.79 -37.22
CA ALA A 510 1.68 3.47 -37.64
C ALA A 510 0.42 3.05 -36.87
N UNK A 511 -0.48 2.40 -37.30
CA UNK A 511 -1.68 2.01 -36.79
C UNK A 511 -1.61 0.69 -36.14
N LEU A 512 -1.82 0.69 -34.98
CA LEU A 512 -1.83 -0.54 -34.15
C LEU A 512 -3.25 -1.07 -34.02
N GLU A 513 -3.43 -2.35 -34.21
CA GLU A 513 -4.70 -3.01 -33.95
C GLU A 513 -4.46 -4.27 -33.15
N ILE A 514 -5.22 -4.42 -32.07
CA ILE A 514 -5.15 -5.59 -31.20
C ILE A 514 -6.52 -6.25 -31.21
N GLN A 515 -6.57 -7.52 -31.55
CA GLN A 515 -7.80 -8.32 -31.52
C GLN A 515 -7.64 -9.34 -30.41
N PHE A 516 -8.55 -9.31 -29.46
CA PHE A 516 -8.51 -10.19 -28.29
C PHE A 516 -9.78 -10.99 -28.19
N SER A 517 -9.64 -12.27 -27.81
CA SER A 517 -10.77 -13.14 -27.52
C SER A 517 -10.61 -13.76 -26.14
N SER A 518 -11.71 -13.78 -25.39
CA SER A 518 -11.71 -14.42 -24.07
C SER A 518 -11.68 -15.94 -24.16
N GLU A 519 -11.79 -16.51 -25.37
CA GLU A 519 -11.82 -17.95 -25.56
C GLU A 519 -10.58 -18.59 -24.96
N GLY A 520 -10.78 -19.62 -24.14
CA GLY A 520 -9.69 -20.40 -23.58
C GLY A 520 -9.07 -19.81 -22.32
N GLY A 521 -9.43 -18.61 -21.94
CA GLY A 521 -8.93 -18.02 -20.71
C GLY A 521 -9.76 -18.45 -19.51
N ILE A 522 -9.14 -18.34 -18.34
CA ILE A 522 -9.77 -18.74 -17.09
C ILE A 522 -9.71 -17.57 -16.12
N LEU A 523 -10.82 -17.17 -15.57
CA LEU A 523 -10.97 -16.24 -14.47
C LEU A 523 -10.37 -14.85 -14.74
N MET A 524 -9.04 -14.67 -14.65
CA MET A 524 -8.38 -13.39 -14.99
C MET A 524 -8.05 -13.44 -16.47
N LEU A 525 -8.67 -12.54 -17.25
CA LEU A 525 -8.56 -12.54 -18.71
C LEU A 525 -7.87 -11.28 -19.18
N GLY A 526 -7.27 -11.33 -20.33
CA GLY A 526 -6.71 -10.15 -20.94
C GLY A 526 -5.48 -10.42 -21.77
N THR A 527 -4.85 -9.32 -22.16
CA THR A 527 -3.65 -9.38 -22.97
C THR A 527 -2.83 -8.13 -22.73
N ARG A 528 -1.53 -8.30 -22.76
CA ARG A 528 -0.59 -7.21 -22.50
C ARG A 528 0.44 -7.21 -23.62
N ILE A 529 0.54 -6.08 -24.31
CA ILE A 529 1.44 -5.95 -25.46
C ILE A 529 2.54 -4.96 -25.12
N GLY A 530 3.79 -5.39 -25.29
CA GLY A 530 4.95 -4.53 -25.09
C GLY A 530 5.67 -4.26 -26.40
N LEU A 531 6.40 -3.16 -26.46
CA LEU A 531 7.14 -2.75 -27.63
C LEU A 531 8.49 -2.19 -27.22
N LYS A 532 9.55 -2.59 -27.95
CA LYS A 532 10.89 -2.19 -27.58
C LYS A 532 11.78 -2.16 -28.83
N PRO A 533 12.57 -1.10 -29.04
CA PRO A 533 13.49 -1.13 -30.17
C PRO A 533 14.61 -2.13 -29.94
N VAL A 534 15.09 -2.74 -31.03
CA VAL A 534 16.21 -3.66 -31.00
C VAL A 534 17.42 -2.87 -31.50
N MET A 535 18.27 -2.45 -30.54
CA MET A 535 19.44 -1.67 -30.91
C MET A 535 20.51 -1.87 -29.83
N GLU A 536 21.75 -1.85 -30.28
CA GLU A 536 22.87 -1.89 -29.35
C GLU A 536 23.28 -0.45 -29.05
N ARG A 537 23.18 -0.09 -27.76
CA ARG A 537 23.52 1.25 -27.29
C ARG A 537 24.23 1.09 -25.96
N ASP A 538 25.23 1.92 -25.73
CA ASP A 538 25.83 2.03 -24.41
C ASP A 538 25.11 3.15 -23.67
N LEU A 539 24.07 2.77 -22.95
CA LEU A 539 23.21 3.74 -22.30
C LEU A 539 23.95 4.55 -21.23
N ILE A 540 24.86 3.95 -20.51
CA ILE A 540 25.65 4.68 -19.53
C ILE A 540 26.59 5.68 -20.20
N UNK A 541 27.01 5.41 -21.15
CA UNK A 541 27.82 6.26 -21.88
C UNK A 541 27.13 7.42 -22.39
N GLU A 542 26.11 7.14 -22.94
CA GLU A 542 25.29 8.26 -23.37
C GLU A 542 25.00 9.21 -22.22
N ALA A 543 24.68 8.66 -21.08
CA ALA A 543 24.36 9.49 -19.91
C ALA A 543 25.60 10.24 -19.42
N GLU A 544 26.75 9.58 -19.41
CA GLU A 544 27.99 10.27 -19.01
C GLU A 544 28.29 11.48 -19.89
N GLU A 545 28.04 11.33 -21.19
CA GLU A 545 28.34 12.44 -22.11
C GLU A 545 27.52 13.68 -21.80
N ILE A 546 26.21 13.54 -21.56
CA ILE A 546 25.42 14.70 -21.24
C ILE A 546 25.70 15.21 -19.83
N ALA A 547 25.99 14.32 -18.89
CA ALA A 547 26.29 14.73 -17.52
C ALA A 547 27.57 15.55 -17.44
N ALA A 548 28.58 15.17 -18.22
CA ALA A 548 29.87 15.86 -18.18
C ALA A 548 29.78 17.31 -18.64
N HIS A 549 28.77 17.64 -19.44
CA HIS A 549 28.63 18.97 -20.00
C HIS A 549 27.57 19.83 -19.30
N ALA A 550 26.92 19.31 -18.27
CA ALA A 550 25.84 20.01 -17.59
C ALA A 550 26.31 20.60 -16.27
N ASP A 551 25.67 21.67 -15.84
CA ASP A 551 25.97 22.26 -14.54
C ASP A 551 25.58 21.30 -13.40
N VAL A 552 24.45 20.57 -13.56
CA VAL A 552 23.96 19.63 -12.56
C VAL A 552 23.48 18.38 -13.30
N ALA A 553 23.71 17.23 -12.73
CA ALA A 553 23.16 15.97 -13.22
C ALA A 553 22.08 15.49 -12.24
N LEU A 554 20.89 15.25 -12.75
CA LEU A 554 19.77 14.73 -11.99
C LEU A 554 19.49 13.32 -12.47
N VAL A 555 19.71 12.34 -11.60
CA VAL A 555 19.58 10.93 -11.94
C VAL A 555 18.36 10.37 -11.24
N VAL A 556 17.34 9.98 -12.02
CA VAL A 556 16.09 9.44 -11.47
C VAL A 556 16.11 7.93 -11.67
N VAL A 557 16.20 7.22 -10.56
CA VAL A 557 16.31 5.76 -10.56
C VAL A 557 15.12 5.16 -9.85
N GLY A 558 14.87 3.87 -10.08
CA GLY A 558 13.80 3.25 -9.35
C GLY A 558 13.38 1.90 -9.90
N THR A 559 12.13 1.59 -9.63
CA THR A 559 11.46 0.40 -10.09
C THR A 559 10.20 0.81 -10.84
N ASN A 560 9.28 -0.12 -10.97
CA ASN A 560 7.99 0.16 -11.60
C ASN A 560 6.98 -0.86 -11.10
N ASP A 561 5.76 -0.81 -11.68
CA ASP A 561 4.67 -1.68 -11.24
C ASP A 561 4.83 -3.13 -11.67
N ASP A 562 5.82 -3.43 -12.49
CA ASP A 562 6.14 -4.83 -12.83
C ASP A 562 7.11 -5.43 -11.81
N TRP A 563 7.97 -4.60 -11.23
CA TRP A 563 8.92 -5.04 -10.20
C TRP A 563 8.27 -5.08 -8.80
N GLU A 564 7.40 -4.14 -8.50
CA GLU A 564 6.75 -4.06 -7.19
C GLU A 564 5.25 -4.18 -7.41
N THR A 565 4.69 -5.33 -7.04
CA THR A 565 3.33 -5.66 -7.42
C THR A 565 2.72 -6.67 -6.45
N GLU A 566 1.41 -6.56 -6.32
CA GLU A 566 0.64 -7.63 -5.69
C GLU A 566 0.86 -8.94 -6.44
N GLY A 567 0.95 -10.03 -5.69
CA GLY A 567 1.05 -11.37 -6.25
C GLY A 567 2.46 -11.89 -6.37
N ARG A 568 3.46 -11.03 -6.20
CA ARG A 568 4.84 -11.48 -6.37
C ARG A 568 5.78 -10.60 -5.55
N ASP A 569 6.61 -11.22 -4.73
CA ASP A 569 7.68 -10.51 -4.03
C ASP A 569 8.85 -10.25 -4.98
N ARG A 570 9.66 -9.25 -4.64
CA ARG A 570 10.87 -8.97 -5.41
C ARG A 570 11.87 -10.09 -5.19
N ASP A 571 12.66 -10.37 -6.25
CA ASP A 571 13.68 -11.42 -6.14
C ASP A 571 15.08 -10.88 -5.92
N SER A 572 15.24 -9.55 -5.79
CA SER A 572 16.54 -8.96 -5.53
C SER A 572 16.37 -7.65 -4.76
N PHE A 573 17.29 -7.43 -3.82
CA PHE A 573 17.34 -6.17 -3.05
C PHE A 573 17.95 -5.04 -3.87
N THR A 574 18.68 -5.35 -4.92
CA THR A 574 19.38 -4.38 -5.75
C THR A 574 18.39 -3.69 -6.71
N LEU A 575 18.63 -2.42 -7.00
CA LEU A 575 17.89 -1.75 -8.06
C LEU A 575 18.07 -2.52 -9.37
N PRO A 576 16.99 -2.67 -10.16
CA PRO A 576 17.11 -3.43 -11.41
C PRO A 576 17.99 -2.72 -12.44
N GLY A 577 18.49 -3.50 -13.38
CA GLY A 577 19.34 -2.99 -14.44
C GLY A 577 20.68 -2.55 -13.93
N ASP A 578 21.26 -1.58 -14.62
CA ASP A 578 22.59 -1.07 -14.30
C ASP A 578 22.54 0.25 -13.53
N GLN A 579 21.48 0.45 -12.76
CA GLN A 579 21.26 1.75 -12.11
C GLN A 579 22.32 2.09 -11.07
N VAL A 580 22.83 1.10 -10.34
CA VAL A 580 23.88 1.38 -9.36
C VAL A 580 25.14 1.84 -10.07
N GLU A 581 25.54 1.15 -11.13
CA GLU A 581 26.69 1.58 -11.93
C GLU A 581 26.47 2.96 -12.52
N LEU A 582 25.24 3.23 -13.00
CA LEU A 582 24.90 4.53 -13.54
C LEU A 582 25.12 5.64 -12.53
N ILE A 583 24.61 5.45 -11.31
CA ILE A 583 24.80 6.46 -10.27
C ILE A 583 26.27 6.72 -10.01
N GLU A 584 27.04 5.66 -9.90
CA GLU A 584 28.47 5.79 -9.56
C GLU A 584 29.23 6.49 -10.67
N ARG A 585 28.96 6.12 -11.92
CA ARG A 585 29.69 6.70 -13.05
C ARG A 585 29.29 8.15 -13.31
N ILE A 586 27.99 8.51 -13.17
CA ILE A 586 27.59 9.90 -13.32
C ILE A 586 28.21 10.76 -12.23
N SER A 587 28.25 10.23 -10.99
CA SER A 587 28.84 10.98 -9.90
C SER A 587 30.33 11.26 -10.11
N LEU A 588 31.03 10.41 -10.87
CA LEU A 588 32.44 10.65 -11.19
C LEU A 588 32.64 11.75 -12.20
N VAL A 589 31.70 11.96 -13.14
CA VAL A 589 31.88 12.95 -14.20
C VAL A 589 31.20 14.28 -13.94
N ASN A 590 30.34 14.36 -12.93
CA ASN A 590 29.66 15.61 -12.56
C ASN A 590 29.69 15.78 -11.05
N SER A 591 30.32 16.84 -10.58
CA SER A 591 30.50 17.07 -9.15
C SER A 591 29.26 17.67 -8.48
N LYS A 592 28.16 17.80 -9.21
CA LYS A 592 26.87 18.23 -8.66
C LYS A 592 25.78 17.24 -9.10
N THR A 593 25.82 16.05 -8.56
CA THR A 593 24.91 14.98 -8.92
C THR A 593 23.83 14.81 -7.86
N VAL A 594 22.58 14.87 -8.29
CA VAL A 594 21.42 14.65 -7.43
C VAL A 594 20.74 13.36 -7.87
N VAL A 595 20.51 12.44 -6.93
CA VAL A 595 19.80 11.20 -7.23
C VAL A 595 18.39 11.28 -6.63
N VAL A 596 17.41 10.97 -7.45
CA VAL A 596 16.01 10.87 -7.04
C VAL A 596 15.62 9.41 -7.10
N VAL A 597 15.15 8.88 -5.96
CA VAL A 597 14.78 7.47 -5.84
C VAL A 597 13.27 7.34 -5.98
N ASN A 598 12.84 6.60 -6.99
CA ASN A 598 11.42 6.42 -7.34
C ASN A 598 11.09 4.93 -7.18
N THR A 599 11.08 4.45 -5.92
CA THR A 599 10.77 3.06 -5.60
C THR A 599 9.64 3.01 -4.59
N GLY A 600 8.98 1.86 -4.49
CA GLY A 600 7.93 1.68 -3.50
C GLY A 600 8.44 1.19 -2.15
N GLY A 601 9.56 0.49 -2.12
CA GLY A 601 10.09 -0.06 -0.89
C GLY A 601 11.60 0.00 -0.82
N PRO A 602 12.19 -0.54 0.23
CA PRO A 602 13.63 -0.46 0.43
C PRO A 602 14.42 -1.22 -0.63
N HIS A 603 15.62 -0.74 -0.88
CA HIS A 603 16.52 -1.37 -1.82
C HIS A 603 17.95 -1.02 -1.42
N ASP A 604 18.92 -1.65 -2.11
CA ASP A 604 20.33 -1.42 -1.83
C ASP A 604 20.71 0.04 -2.07
N MET A 605 21.30 0.66 -1.07
CA MET A 605 21.82 2.03 -1.16
C MET A 605 23.32 2.07 -0.89
N SER A 606 24.04 1.01 -1.27
CA SER A 606 25.49 1.02 -1.11
C SER A 606 26.18 2.12 -1.90
N TRP A 607 25.46 2.72 -2.85
CA TRP A 607 25.95 3.84 -3.66
C TRP A 607 25.77 5.21 -3.00
N LEU A 608 25.28 5.24 -1.76
CA LEU A 608 24.82 6.50 -1.14
C LEU A 608 25.93 7.54 -0.99
N ASP A 609 27.18 7.11 -0.87
CA ASP A 609 28.28 8.05 -0.72
C ASP A 609 28.66 8.76 -2.02
N ALA A 610 28.21 8.28 -3.19
CA ALA A 610 28.68 8.80 -4.47
C ALA A 610 28.04 10.14 -4.84
N PRO A 611 26.69 10.31 -4.82
CA PRO A 611 26.13 11.59 -5.27
C PRO A 611 26.18 12.65 -4.18
N ASN A 612 25.90 13.90 -4.60
CA ASN A 612 25.94 15.05 -3.68
C ASN A 612 24.65 15.18 -2.87
N ALA A 613 23.54 14.73 -3.43
CA ALA A 613 22.25 14.76 -2.73
C ALA A 613 21.40 13.60 -3.17
N VAL A 614 20.52 13.13 -2.27
CA VAL A 614 19.62 12.01 -2.54
C VAL A 614 18.23 12.35 -1.99
N LEU A 615 17.23 12.27 -2.86
CA LEU A 615 15.83 12.44 -2.51
C LEU A 615 15.09 11.13 -2.74
N ASN A 616 14.29 10.71 -1.76
CA ASN A 616 13.40 9.57 -1.94
C ASN A 616 12.01 10.10 -2.16
N ILE A 617 11.51 10.01 -3.40
CA ILE A 617 10.15 10.51 -3.69
C ILE A 617 9.11 9.41 -3.65
N GLY A 618 9.52 8.16 -3.80
CA GLY A 618 8.61 7.04 -3.78
C GLY A 618 7.67 7.03 -4.97
N PHE A 619 6.59 6.25 -4.85
CA PHE A 619 5.49 6.25 -5.81
C PHE A 619 4.50 7.32 -5.33
N ALA A 620 4.63 8.51 -5.83
CA ALA A 620 4.06 9.70 -5.19
C ALA A 620 2.71 10.14 -5.78
N GLY A 621 2.08 9.29 -6.60
CA GLY A 621 0.77 9.62 -7.12
C GLY A 621 0.82 10.53 -8.33
N GLN A 622 -0.37 11.00 -8.71
CA GLN A 622 -0.53 11.67 -10.01
C GLN A 622 0.23 12.98 -10.12
N GLU A 623 0.57 13.63 -9.02
CA GLU A 623 1.25 14.92 -9.05
C GLU A 623 2.75 14.81 -8.86
N LEU A 624 3.31 13.61 -9.05
CA LEU A 624 4.73 13.34 -8.78
C LEU A 624 5.67 14.33 -9.48
N GLY A 625 5.42 14.61 -10.75
CA GLY A 625 6.35 15.46 -11.50
C GLY A 625 6.45 16.87 -10.94
N ASP A 626 5.30 17.52 -10.73
CA ASP A 626 5.31 18.88 -10.19
C ASP A 626 5.77 18.92 -8.74
N ALA A 627 5.41 17.88 -7.95
CA ALA A 627 5.88 17.82 -6.57
C ALA A 627 7.41 17.72 -6.51
N LEU A 628 7.98 16.90 -7.40
CA LEU A 628 9.44 16.77 -7.43
C LEU A 628 10.10 18.11 -7.76
N VAL A 629 9.57 18.83 -8.75
CA VAL A 629 10.15 20.13 -9.08
C VAL A 629 10.01 21.11 -7.91
N ASP A 630 8.85 21.11 -7.23
CA ASP A 630 8.67 21.96 -6.03
C ASP A 630 9.81 21.74 -5.03
N ILE A 631 10.15 20.47 -4.80
CA ILE A 631 11.23 20.14 -3.86
C ILE A 631 12.61 20.53 -4.42
N LEU A 632 12.86 20.22 -5.70
CA LEU A 632 14.18 20.45 -6.27
C LEU A 632 14.56 21.94 -6.25
N ILE A 633 13.59 22.82 -6.46
CA ILE A 633 13.90 24.26 -6.52
C ILE A 633 13.59 24.99 -5.23
N GLY A 634 13.18 24.27 -4.19
CA GLY A 634 12.98 24.86 -2.87
C GLY A 634 11.67 25.60 -2.67
N ASP A 635 10.70 25.43 -3.59
CA ASP A 635 9.36 25.99 -3.35
C ASP A 635 8.67 25.28 -2.21
N LYS A 636 9.04 24.03 -1.95
CA LYS A 636 8.56 23.24 -0.81
C LYS A 636 9.75 22.63 -0.10
N ASP A 637 9.66 22.59 1.23
CA ASP A 637 10.68 21.93 2.02
C ASP A 637 10.45 20.42 1.98
N PRO A 638 11.50 19.61 1.75
CA PRO A 638 11.32 18.16 1.93
C PRO A 638 11.11 17.90 3.41
N SER A 639 9.98 17.29 3.76
CA SER A 639 9.66 17.11 5.16
C SER A 639 9.32 15.68 5.51
N GLY A 640 9.56 14.74 4.59
CA GLY A 640 9.35 13.34 4.87
C GLY A 640 10.42 12.76 5.77
N ARG A 641 10.07 11.66 6.42
CA ARG A 641 11.01 10.88 7.23
C ARG A 641 10.84 9.42 6.85
N MET A 642 11.93 8.68 6.81
CA MET A 642 11.89 7.29 6.35
C MET A 642 10.96 6.46 7.21
N PRO A 643 9.95 5.83 6.62
CA PRO A 643 9.06 4.96 7.39
C PRO A 643 9.58 3.54 7.53
N THR A 644 10.76 3.26 6.97
CA THR A 644 11.34 1.93 6.93
C THR A 644 12.85 2.06 6.98
N THR A 645 13.48 1.20 7.77
CA THR A 645 14.93 1.10 7.81
C THR A 645 15.44 0.52 6.49
N ILE A 646 16.49 1.11 5.93
CA ILE A 646 17.15 0.53 4.76
C ILE A 646 18.41 -0.16 5.24
N PRO A 647 18.48 -1.50 5.17
CA PRO A 647 19.67 -2.20 5.62
C PRO A 647 20.87 -1.93 4.70
N ALA A 648 22.07 -1.95 5.27
CA ALA A 648 23.29 -1.82 4.47
C ALA A 648 23.49 -3.05 3.58
N ARG A 649 23.03 -4.20 4.03
CA ARG A 649 23.07 -5.46 3.29
C ARG A 649 21.74 -6.18 3.48
N TYR A 650 21.30 -6.87 2.44
CA TYR A 650 20.04 -7.61 2.58
C TYR A 650 20.13 -8.63 3.74
N GLU A 651 21.28 -9.25 3.93
CA GLU A 651 21.46 -10.24 4.99
C GLU A 651 21.29 -9.67 6.40
N HIS A 652 21.33 -8.35 6.55
CA HIS A 652 21.07 -7.72 7.86
C HIS A 652 19.59 -7.61 8.17
N SER A 653 18.70 -7.93 7.22
CA SER A 653 17.26 -7.74 7.42
C SER A 653 16.73 -8.63 8.53
N PRO A 654 15.80 -8.10 9.35
CA PRO A 654 15.30 -8.89 10.49
C PRO A 654 14.73 -10.25 10.13
N ALA A 655 14.00 -10.33 9.01
CA ALA A 655 13.35 -11.56 8.63
C ALA A 655 14.21 -12.46 7.73
N TYR A 656 15.48 -12.11 7.53
CA TYR A 656 16.29 -12.78 6.52
C TYR A 656 16.27 -14.31 6.62
N LEU A 657 16.36 -14.83 7.84
CA LEU A 657 16.40 -16.28 8.03
C LEU A 657 15.01 -16.92 8.03
N ASN A 658 13.94 -16.10 8.00
CA ASN A 658 12.57 -16.58 8.12
C ASN A 658 11.71 -16.15 6.94
N TYR A 659 12.31 -15.88 5.81
CA TYR A 659 11.60 -15.32 4.66
C TYR A 659 12.13 -16.00 3.40
N PRO A 660 11.30 -16.39 2.46
CA PRO A 660 9.82 -16.24 2.40
C PRO A 660 9.05 -17.39 3.07
N GLY A 661 9.73 -18.44 3.51
CA GLY A 661 9.12 -19.62 4.06
C GLY A 661 9.35 -20.83 3.17
N GLU A 662 8.95 -21.99 3.66
CA GLU A 662 9.07 -23.23 2.91
C GLU A 662 8.05 -24.23 3.44
N ASN A 663 7.66 -25.17 2.58
CA ASN A 663 6.70 -26.23 2.96
C ASN A 663 5.43 -25.63 3.52
N SER A 664 4.94 -24.57 2.89
CA SER A 664 3.68 -23.89 3.25
C SER A 664 3.69 -23.25 4.64
N VAL A 665 4.87 -22.96 5.18
CA VAL A 665 4.98 -22.34 6.49
C VAL A 665 5.98 -21.18 6.43
N VAL A 666 5.62 -20.06 7.02
CA VAL A 666 6.57 -18.98 7.29
C VAL A 666 6.52 -18.69 8.77
N ARG A 667 7.69 -18.77 9.40
CA ARG A 667 7.79 -18.51 10.83
C ARG A 667 8.25 -17.08 11.05
N TYR A 668 7.52 -16.37 11.90
CA TYR A 668 7.90 -15.01 12.27
C TYR A 668 8.86 -15.10 13.45
N GLY A 669 9.98 -15.78 13.23
CA GLY A 669 10.91 -16.12 14.30
C GLY A 669 11.70 -14.96 14.88
N GLU A 670 11.76 -13.84 14.12
CA GLU A 670 12.38 -12.63 14.65
C GLU A 670 11.50 -11.97 15.71
N GLY A 671 10.24 -12.35 15.82
CA GLY A 671 9.34 -11.91 16.86
C GLY A 671 9.12 -10.40 16.84
N LEU A 672 9.30 -9.79 17.99
CA LEU A 672 9.09 -8.34 18.14
C LEU A 672 10.07 -7.49 17.34
N TYR A 673 11.15 -8.09 16.88
CA TYR A 673 12.30 -7.33 16.37
C TYR A 673 12.16 -7.04 14.90
N ILE A 674 11.10 -6.34 14.51
CA ILE A 674 10.91 -5.84 13.17
C ILE A 674 11.60 -4.47 13.03
N GLY A 675 12.16 -4.22 11.85
CA GLY A 675 12.71 -2.91 11.54
C GLY A 675 13.78 -2.47 12.51
N TYR A 676 13.71 -1.19 12.91
CA TYR A 676 14.75 -0.58 13.76
C TYR A 676 14.96 -1.33 15.06
N ARG A 677 13.94 -2.05 15.56
CA ARG A 677 14.09 -2.82 16.80
C ARG A 677 15.19 -3.88 16.66
N TRP A 678 15.25 -4.50 15.48
CA TRP A 678 16.26 -5.52 15.17
C TRP A 678 17.64 -4.89 15.10
N PHE A 679 17.76 -3.77 14.38
CA PHE A 679 19.06 -3.13 14.20
C PHE A 679 19.62 -2.64 15.53
N HIS A 680 18.76 -2.09 16.41
CA HIS A 680 19.18 -1.70 17.74
C HIS A 680 19.66 -2.90 18.54
N ALA A 681 18.85 -3.99 18.55
CA ALA A 681 19.18 -5.15 19.36
C ALA A 681 20.47 -5.83 18.91
N ARG A 682 20.70 -5.84 17.59
CA ARG A 682 21.86 -6.50 17.02
C ARG A 682 23.07 -5.57 16.93
N HIS A 683 22.90 -4.29 17.23
CA HIS A 683 23.96 -3.28 17.07
C HIS A 683 24.48 -3.25 15.65
N ILE A 684 23.58 -3.28 14.68
CA ILE A 684 23.91 -3.21 13.26
C ILE A 684 23.51 -1.82 12.76
N GLU A 685 24.45 -1.16 12.08
CA GLU A 685 24.16 0.16 11.54
C GLU A 685 23.49 0.02 10.17
N PRO A 686 22.30 0.60 9.98
CA PRO A 686 21.65 0.54 8.68
C PRO A 686 22.24 1.56 7.72
N ALA A 687 21.96 1.39 6.43
CA ALA A 687 22.32 2.40 5.45
C ALA A 687 21.54 3.70 5.68
N VAL A 688 20.23 3.58 5.95
CA VAL A 688 19.41 4.73 6.30
C VAL A 688 18.48 4.31 7.44
N PRO A 689 18.55 5.00 8.57
CA PRO A 689 17.73 4.57 9.71
C PRO A 689 16.27 4.99 9.58
N PHE A 690 15.42 4.25 10.26
CA PHE A 690 14.01 4.61 10.41
C PHE A 690 13.91 6.02 11.00
N GLY A 691 13.05 6.84 10.40
CA GLY A 691 12.81 8.20 10.86
C GLY A 691 13.74 9.23 10.29
N HIS A 692 14.73 8.83 9.51
CA HIS A 692 15.73 9.77 8.97
C HIS A 692 15.14 10.65 7.88
N GLY A 693 15.50 11.91 7.89
CA GLY A 693 15.18 12.86 6.85
C GLY A 693 15.66 14.23 7.22
N LEU A 694 16.07 15.00 6.21
CA LEU A 694 16.64 16.34 6.38
C LEU A 694 15.66 17.39 5.86
N SER A 695 15.95 18.64 6.17
CA SER A 695 15.21 19.80 5.70
C SER A 695 16.20 20.76 5.03
N TYR A 696 15.66 21.66 4.19
CA TYR A 696 16.48 22.78 3.68
C TYR A 696 16.69 23.85 4.74
N ALA A 697 15.86 23.86 5.79
CA ALA A 697 16.03 24.77 6.89
C ALA A 697 16.94 24.12 7.95
N SER A 698 17.42 24.93 8.86
CA SER A 698 18.18 24.43 10.02
C SER A 698 17.43 24.76 11.28
N PHE A 699 17.55 23.87 12.27
CA PHE A 699 16.77 23.97 13.51
C PHE A 699 17.65 23.78 14.72
N GLU A 700 17.28 24.44 15.80
CA GLU A 700 17.87 24.24 17.09
C GLU A 700 16.79 23.76 18.03
N TRP A 701 17.00 22.61 18.66
CA TRP A 701 16.04 22.00 19.60
C TRP A 701 16.42 22.39 21.02
N GLY A 702 15.42 22.81 21.79
CA GLY A 702 15.63 23.15 23.19
C GLY A 702 15.60 21.92 24.09
N GLN A 703 15.44 22.16 25.38
CA GLN A 703 15.34 21.06 26.33
C GLN A 703 13.88 20.67 26.54
N PRO A 704 13.58 19.38 26.54
CA PRO A 704 12.21 18.96 26.75
C PRO A 704 11.72 19.14 28.17
N LYS A 705 10.42 19.33 28.34
CA LYS A 705 9.72 19.31 29.62
C LYS A 705 8.74 18.15 29.59
N ILE A 706 8.73 17.37 30.70
CA ILE A 706 7.81 16.24 30.84
C ILE A 706 6.96 16.48 32.07
N SER A 707 5.65 16.35 31.94
CA SER A 707 4.71 16.53 33.04
C SER A 707 3.68 15.40 33.01
N GLY A 708 3.34 14.93 34.19
CA GLY A 708 2.36 13.87 34.33
C GLY A 708 2.53 13.15 35.65
N UNK A 709 1.72 12.26 35.81
CA UNK A 709 1.68 11.50 37.00
C UNK A 709 2.74 10.51 36.83
N GLU A 710 3.51 10.42 37.79
CA GLU A 710 4.62 9.47 37.85
C GLU A 710 4.15 8.17 38.50
N SER A 711 3.12 7.63 38.02
CA SER A 711 2.50 6.42 38.57
C SER A 711 2.25 5.41 37.47
N THR A 712 2.35 4.12 37.79
CA THR A 712 1.99 3.05 36.87
C THR A 712 0.50 3.08 36.52
N ASP A 713 -0.31 3.80 37.31
CA ASP A 713 -1.72 4.00 37.00
C ASP A 713 -1.87 5.28 36.16
N ILE A 714 -1.61 5.14 34.86
CA ILE A 714 -1.57 6.28 33.96
C ILE A 714 -2.99 6.58 33.49
N SER A 715 -3.70 7.36 34.29
CA SER A 715 -5.08 7.72 33.99
C SER A 715 -5.20 9.02 33.22
N THR A 716 -4.17 9.86 33.25
CA THR A 716 -4.12 11.08 32.45
C THR A 716 -2.85 11.06 31.61
N PRO A 717 -2.87 11.73 30.45
CA PRO A 717 -1.68 11.69 29.59
C PRO A 717 -0.44 12.28 30.22
N VAL A 718 0.70 11.69 29.91
CA VAL A 718 2.00 12.26 30.19
C VAL A 718 2.34 13.14 28.99
N THR A 719 2.70 14.40 29.25
CA THR A 719 2.92 15.37 28.18
C THR A 719 4.39 15.70 28.06
N VAL A 720 4.90 15.64 26.83
CA VAL A 720 6.28 16.02 26.50
C VAL A 720 6.22 17.23 25.58
N GLU A 721 6.92 18.31 25.96
CA GLU A 721 6.98 19.54 25.18
C GLU A 721 8.43 19.91 24.91
N ILE A 722 8.71 20.37 23.69
CA ILE A 722 10.03 20.84 23.34
C ILE A 722 9.91 22.00 22.35
N ASP A 723 10.70 23.04 22.57
CA ASP A 723 10.75 24.19 21.66
C ASP A 723 11.75 23.93 20.54
N ILE A 724 11.36 24.25 19.33
CA ILE A 724 12.21 24.13 18.15
C ILE A 724 12.30 25.52 17.52
N THR A 725 13.51 25.99 17.29
CA THR A 725 13.76 27.28 16.65
C THR A 725 14.33 27.05 15.26
N ASN A 726 13.72 27.70 14.27
CA ASN A 726 14.24 27.71 12.91
C ASN A 726 15.33 28.78 12.81
N THR A 727 16.56 28.34 12.66
CA THR A 727 17.70 29.25 12.64
C THR A 727 18.09 29.70 11.24
N SER A 728 17.28 29.33 10.24
CA SER A 728 17.59 29.65 8.84
C SER A 728 16.70 30.80 8.35
N ALA A 729 16.98 31.24 7.12
CA ALA A 729 16.23 32.31 6.48
C ALA A 729 15.03 31.83 5.68
N ARG A 730 14.66 30.53 5.80
CA ARG A 730 13.54 29.99 5.06
C ARG A 730 12.66 29.17 5.98
N LYS A 731 11.37 29.13 5.63
CA LYS A 731 10.42 28.28 6.36
C LYS A 731 10.80 26.81 6.20
N GLY A 732 10.64 26.03 7.25
CA GLY A 732 10.90 24.60 7.20
C GLY A 732 9.98 23.82 8.11
N THR A 733 10.04 22.51 7.97
CA THR A 733 9.19 21.61 8.74
C THR A 733 10.07 20.59 9.45
N GLU A 734 9.81 20.39 10.74
CA GLU A 734 10.57 19.44 11.55
C GLU A 734 9.64 18.36 12.09
N VAL A 735 10.19 17.17 12.29
CA VAL A 735 9.46 16.06 12.89
C VAL A 735 10.19 15.64 14.15
N VAL A 736 9.51 15.77 15.29
CA VAL A 736 10.03 15.34 16.57
C VAL A 736 9.53 13.93 16.83
N GLN A 737 10.46 13.00 17.09
CA GLN A 737 10.14 11.60 17.33
C GLN A 737 10.41 11.27 18.79
N LEU A 738 9.55 10.46 19.37
CA LEU A 738 9.67 10.09 20.77
C LEU A 738 9.67 8.58 20.91
N TYR A 739 10.76 8.05 21.43
CA TYR A 739 10.90 6.61 21.66
C TYR A 739 10.95 6.37 23.16
N ILE A 740 10.47 5.22 23.60
CA ILE A 740 10.52 4.84 25.02
C ILE A 740 11.43 3.64 25.17
N GLU A 741 12.41 3.76 26.09
CA GLU A 741 13.25 2.65 26.49
C GLU A 741 12.74 2.17 27.85
N PRO A 742 12.33 0.88 27.95
CA PRO A 742 11.76 0.39 29.22
C PRO A 742 12.82 -0.02 30.21
N PRO A 743 12.44 -0.10 31.50
CA PRO A 743 13.33 -0.74 32.46
C PRO A 743 13.29 -2.24 32.32
N UNK A 744 14.07 -2.89 32.87
CA UNK A 744 14.10 -4.22 32.90
C UNK A 744 12.78 -4.73 33.26
N SER A 745 12.58 -5.81 32.71
CA SER A 745 11.30 -6.44 33.00
C SER A 745 11.46 -7.97 32.99
N ILE A 746 10.40 -8.64 33.41
CA ILE A 746 10.48 -10.10 33.51
C ILE A 746 10.51 -10.79 32.16
N ILE A 747 10.16 -10.08 31.09
CA ILE A 747 10.25 -10.61 29.74
C ILE A 747 11.01 -9.62 28.86
N HIS A 748 11.54 -10.11 27.74
CA HIS A 748 12.30 -9.29 26.83
C HIS A 748 11.48 -8.13 26.28
N ARG A 749 12.13 -6.99 26.10
CA ARG A 749 11.52 -5.86 25.42
C ARG A 749 12.53 -5.27 24.44
N PRO A 750 12.08 -4.69 23.33
CA PRO A 750 12.98 -3.95 22.46
C PRO A 750 13.66 -2.82 23.22
N LEU A 751 14.88 -2.47 22.77
CA LEU A 751 15.64 -1.40 23.44
C LEU A 751 14.86 -0.10 23.47
N GLN A 752 14.20 0.24 22.36
CA GLN A 752 13.30 1.39 22.34
C GLN A 752 12.27 1.22 21.24
N GLU A 753 11.12 1.86 21.41
CA GLU A 753 10.02 1.81 20.46
C GLU A 753 9.42 3.18 20.29
N LEU A 754 9.01 3.51 19.07
CA LEU A 754 8.32 4.76 18.79
C LEU A 754 6.97 4.78 19.50
N LYS A 755 6.72 5.82 20.28
CA LYS A 755 5.47 5.97 21.03
C LYS A 755 4.81 7.32 20.80
N GLY A 756 5.45 8.22 20.05
CA GLY A 756 4.83 9.48 19.73
C GLY A 756 5.65 10.25 18.71
N TYR A 757 5.01 11.21 18.08
CA TYR A 757 5.70 12.09 17.14
C TYR A 757 4.86 13.33 16.93
N ALA A 758 5.53 14.41 16.48
CA ALA A 758 4.85 15.65 16.14
C ALA A 758 5.58 16.28 14.96
N LYS A 759 4.81 16.72 13.97
CA LYS A 759 5.34 17.39 12.79
C LYS A 759 4.91 18.84 12.84
N ILE A 760 5.89 19.76 12.74
CA ILE A 760 5.59 21.16 12.94
C ILE A 760 6.30 22.02 11.90
N GLU A 761 5.55 22.97 11.34
CA GLU A 761 6.07 23.93 10.37
C GLU A 761 6.48 25.19 11.13
N ILE A 762 7.70 25.67 10.88
CA ILE A 762 8.26 26.76 11.62
C ILE A 762 8.73 27.84 10.66
N PRO A 763 8.20 29.08 10.76
CA PRO A 763 8.67 30.15 9.89
C PRO A 763 10.12 30.49 10.18
N ALA A 764 10.77 31.13 9.21
CA ALA A 764 12.15 31.54 9.37
C ALA A 764 12.34 32.37 10.65
N GLY A 765 13.30 31.97 11.48
CA GLY A 765 13.61 32.70 12.73
C GLY A 765 12.65 32.48 13.88
N UNK A 766 11.62 31.72 13.69
CA UNK A 766 10.63 31.51 14.69
C UNK A 766 10.88 30.31 15.49
N THR A 767 10.24 30.37 16.66
CA THR A 767 10.22 29.20 17.55
C THR A 767 8.80 28.69 17.71
N ARG A 768 8.65 27.37 17.67
CA ARG A 768 7.36 26.70 17.91
C ARG A 768 7.56 25.55 18.90
N THR A 769 6.52 25.22 19.63
CA THR A 769 6.56 24.15 20.62
C THR A 769 5.91 22.90 20.05
N ALA A 770 6.65 21.79 20.06
CA ALA A 770 6.09 20.47 19.73
C ALA A 770 5.55 19.85 21.02
N LYS A 771 4.36 19.27 20.95
CA LYS A 771 3.71 18.66 22.10
C LYS A 771 3.32 17.23 21.74
N ILE A 772 3.74 16.27 22.58
CA ILE A 772 3.45 14.85 22.37
C ILE A 772 2.86 14.29 23.65
N GLU A 773 1.76 13.55 23.55
CA GLU A 773 1.12 12.94 24.70
C GLU A 773 1.37 11.45 24.71
N LEU A 774 1.67 10.92 25.89
CA LEU A 774 1.90 9.50 26.13
C LEU A 774 0.80 8.96 27.03
N GLY A 775 0.36 7.76 26.76
CA GLY A 775 -0.68 7.11 27.54
C GLY A 775 -0.19 5.80 28.14
N TYR A 776 -1.15 5.04 28.64
CA TYR A 776 -0.85 3.75 29.26
C TYR A 776 -0.05 2.84 28.32
N ARG A 777 -0.53 2.74 27.05
CA ARG A 777 0.06 1.84 26.08
C ARG A 777 1.44 2.31 25.60
N SER A 778 1.80 3.55 25.88
CA SER A 778 3.16 4.02 25.57
C SER A 778 4.22 3.34 26.42
N PHE A 779 3.84 2.86 27.60
CA PHE A 779 4.75 2.24 28.56
C PHE A 779 4.53 0.74 28.69
N ALA A 780 3.47 0.21 28.12
CA ALA A 780 3.04 -1.16 28.36
C ALA A 780 3.70 -2.15 27.42
N TYR A 781 3.73 -3.40 27.84
CA TYR A 781 4.04 -4.54 27.00
C TYR A 781 2.92 -5.56 27.14
N TYR A 782 2.80 -6.43 26.14
CA TYR A 782 1.79 -7.48 26.20
C TYR A 782 2.38 -8.78 26.70
N ASP A 783 1.69 -9.40 27.64
CA ASP A 783 2.06 -10.74 28.11
C ASP A 783 0.87 -11.66 27.84
N PRO A 784 1.05 -12.71 27.02
CA PRO A 784 -0.07 -13.64 26.78
C PRO A 784 -0.42 -14.50 27.99
N GLY A 785 0.33 -14.36 29.06
CA GLY A 785 0.11 -15.15 30.27
C GLY A 785 0.83 -16.48 30.20
N ASP A 786 0.75 -17.21 31.29
CA ASP A 786 1.38 -18.53 31.36
C ASP A 786 0.47 -19.54 30.65
N GLN A 787 0.73 -19.79 29.39
CA GLN A 787 -0.11 -20.65 28.58
C GLN A 787 -0.08 -22.11 29.04
N PHE A 788 0.89 -22.44 29.85
CA PHE A 788 1.06 -23.81 30.30
C PHE A 788 0.82 -23.97 31.79
N TYR A 789 0.08 -23.03 32.40
CA TYR A 789 -0.12 -23.01 33.83
C TYR A 789 -0.75 -24.30 34.36
N ASN A 790 -1.72 -24.80 33.63
CA ASN A 790 -2.44 -26.02 34.05
C ASN A 790 -2.31 -27.11 33.00
N THR A 791 -1.07 -27.51 32.70
CA THR A 791 -0.86 -28.52 31.67
C THR A 791 -0.65 -29.94 32.21
N LEU A 792 -0.57 -30.10 33.53
CA LEU A 792 -0.46 -31.45 34.07
C LEU A 792 -1.80 -32.16 33.98
N ALA A 793 -1.75 -33.48 33.95
CA ALA A 793 -2.96 -34.28 33.72
C ALA A 793 -4.02 -34.03 34.78
N ASP A 794 -3.62 -33.72 36.01
CA ASP A 794 -4.56 -33.46 37.07
C ASP A 794 -4.94 -31.99 37.22
N ASN A 795 -4.60 -31.20 36.21
CA ASN A 795 -4.84 -29.75 36.19
C ASN A 795 -4.10 -28.97 37.28
N SER A 796 -3.07 -29.56 37.87
CA SER A 796 -2.22 -28.79 38.79
C SER A 796 -1.25 -27.94 38.01
N PRO A 797 -0.79 -26.83 38.61
CA PRO A 797 0.19 -25.99 37.93
C PRO A 797 1.53 -26.68 37.77
N VAL A 798 2.18 -26.45 36.67
CA VAL A 798 3.56 -26.83 36.47
C VAL A 798 4.40 -26.00 37.44
N PRO A 799 5.30 -26.62 38.23
CA PRO A 799 6.08 -25.86 39.18
C PRO A 799 6.96 -24.82 38.52
N ARG A 800 7.04 -23.66 39.15
CA ARG A 800 7.95 -22.60 38.72
C ARG A 800 9.31 -22.76 39.33
N GLU A 801 10.31 -22.67 38.55
CA GLU A 801 11.68 -22.76 39.05
C GLU A 801 12.35 -21.42 39.25
N ARG A 802 11.95 -20.43 38.53
CA ARG A 802 12.59 -19.12 38.56
C ARG A 802 11.56 -18.02 38.36
N GLY A 803 11.77 -17.00 39.14
CA GLY A 803 11.18 -15.69 38.90
C GLY A 803 9.68 -15.68 38.88
N GLU A 804 9.21 -14.51 38.65
CA GLU A 804 7.78 -14.25 38.53
C GLU A 804 7.35 -14.29 37.09
N ARG A 805 6.10 -14.65 36.88
CA ARG A 805 5.52 -14.59 35.56
C ARG A 805 4.01 -14.35 35.71
N HIS A 806 3.45 -13.73 34.69
CA HIS A 806 2.02 -13.45 34.70
C HIS A 806 1.25 -14.68 34.27
N ILE A 807 0.13 -14.92 34.91
CA ILE A 807 -0.78 -15.99 34.52
C ILE A 807 -1.84 -15.42 33.59
N GLU A 808 -2.32 -14.22 33.85
CA GLU A 808 -3.40 -13.62 33.07
C GLU A 808 -2.85 -12.84 31.87
N PRO A 809 -3.43 -13.01 30.69
CA PRO A 809 -3.02 -12.22 29.55
C PRO A 809 -3.43 -10.77 29.71
N GLY A 810 -2.63 -9.87 29.17
CA GLY A 810 -2.97 -8.47 29.22
C GLY A 810 -1.80 -7.57 28.91
N TRP A 811 -2.09 -6.27 28.97
CA TRP A 811 -1.09 -5.20 28.79
C TRP A 811 -0.63 -4.75 30.18
N TYR A 812 0.66 -4.80 30.39
CA TYR A 812 1.24 -4.56 31.72
C TYR A 812 2.16 -3.36 31.69
N VAL A 813 2.06 -2.50 32.73
CA VAL A 813 3.00 -1.41 32.95
C VAL A 813 3.74 -1.69 34.24
N SER A 814 5.04 -1.89 34.15
CA SER A 814 5.90 -2.15 35.32
C SER A 814 6.35 -0.83 35.92
N PRO A 815 6.53 -0.80 37.24
CA PRO A 815 7.23 0.35 37.87
C PRO A 815 8.69 0.34 37.47
N GLY A 816 9.32 1.51 37.54
CA GLY A 816 10.71 1.64 37.20
C GLY A 816 10.98 2.91 36.44
N THR A 817 12.24 3.10 36.10
CA THR A 817 12.66 4.27 35.35
C THR A 817 12.69 3.96 33.87
N TYR A 818 11.82 4.65 33.14
CA TYR A 818 11.77 4.61 31.70
C TYR A 818 12.63 5.74 31.17
N LYS A 819 13.18 5.57 29.97
CA LYS A 819 13.89 6.65 29.31
C LYS A 819 13.03 7.15 28.16
N VAL A 820 12.73 8.45 28.20
CA VAL A 820 12.00 9.13 27.14
C VAL A 820 13.05 9.71 26.20
N VAL A 821 13.12 9.15 24.99
CA VAL A 821 14.14 9.50 24.01
C VAL A 821 13.51 10.43 22.99
N ILE A 822 13.92 11.71 23.00
CA ILE A 822 13.47 12.69 22.02
C ILE A 822 14.50 12.70 20.91
N ALA A 823 14.08 12.42 19.68
CA ALA A 823 15.02 12.03 18.65
C ALA A 823 14.68 12.62 17.29
N HIS A 824 15.73 12.75 16.48
CA HIS A 824 15.62 13.11 15.05
C HIS A 824 15.30 11.87 14.22
N SER A 825 15.74 10.72 14.66
CA SER A 825 15.50 9.44 13.99
C SER A 825 15.73 8.34 15.01
N ALA A 826 15.48 7.09 14.60
CA ALA A 826 15.71 5.95 15.49
C ALA A 826 17.19 5.83 15.92
N SER A 827 18.10 6.39 15.12
CA SER A 827 19.55 6.28 15.38
C SER A 827 20.18 7.62 15.75
N ASN A 828 19.38 8.66 15.96
CA ASN A 828 19.93 9.99 16.23
C ASN A 828 19.09 10.69 17.29
N SER A 829 19.44 10.44 18.54
CA SER A 829 18.71 11.03 19.67
C SER A 829 19.23 12.44 19.97
N HIS A 830 18.30 13.31 20.35
CA HIS A 830 18.63 14.67 20.81
C HIS A 830 18.84 14.68 22.32
N THR A 831 17.87 14.19 23.07
CA THR A 831 17.88 14.22 24.52
C THR A 831 17.22 12.96 25.06
N VAL A 832 17.77 12.45 26.15
CA VAL A 832 17.20 11.30 26.84
C VAL A 832 16.85 11.76 28.25
N VAL A 833 15.58 11.62 28.64
CA VAL A 833 15.11 12.07 29.96
C VAL A 833 14.56 10.88 30.72
N ASP A 834 15.03 10.70 31.94
CA ASP A 834 14.49 9.65 32.81
C ASP A 834 13.09 10.04 33.28
N TYR A 835 12.19 9.06 33.27
CA TYR A 835 10.82 9.24 33.75
C TYR A 835 10.46 8.02 34.59
N THR A 836 10.30 8.20 35.89
CA THR A 836 10.14 7.09 36.82
C THR A 836 8.65 6.93 37.14
N LEU A 837 8.13 5.71 36.87
CA LEU A 837 6.78 5.34 37.29
C LEU A 837 6.87 4.56 38.60
N THR A 838 6.12 5.00 39.60
CA THR A 838 6.08 4.37 40.90
C THR A 838 4.77 3.64 41.10
N GLY A 839 4.76 2.76 42.13
CA GLY A 839 3.59 2.00 42.45
C GLY A 839 3.79 0.54 42.08
N GLU A 840 2.70 -0.19 42.03
CA GLU A 840 2.72 -1.59 41.69
C GLU A 840 2.47 -1.77 40.19
N GLU A 841 2.86 -2.91 39.67
CA GLU A 841 2.57 -3.24 38.29
C GLU A 841 1.06 -3.21 38.05
N THR A 842 0.64 -2.62 36.95
CA THR A 842 -0.77 -2.53 36.57
C THR A 842 -1.04 -3.34 35.30
N ARG A 843 -2.31 -3.63 35.08
CA ARG A 843 -2.72 -4.47 33.95
C ARG A 843 -4.00 -3.93 33.32
N GLN A 844 -4.06 -4.01 31.99
CA GLN A 844 -5.29 -3.78 31.23
C GLN A 844 -5.61 -5.03 30.42
N ASN A 845 -6.87 -5.27 30.17
CA ASN A 845 -7.34 -6.43 29.41
C ASN A 845 -6.82 -6.42 27.98
N PRO A 846 -6.70 -7.60 27.35
CA PRO A 846 -6.29 -7.68 25.94
C PRO A 846 -7.17 -6.90 24.99
#